data_3cbb600d1d6bb4ba00a980c05a85b15c
#
_entry.id   3cbb600d1d6bb4ba00a980c05a85b15c
#
_cell.length_a   1.000
_cell.length_b   1.000
_cell.length_c   1.000
_cell.angle_alpha   90.00
_cell.angle_beta   90.00
_cell.angle_gamma   90.00
#
_symmetry.space_group_name_H-M   'P 1'
#
loop_
_entity.id
_entity.type
_entity.pdbx_description
1 polymer ?
#
loop_
_entity_poly.entity_id
_entity_poly.type
_entity_poly.pdbx_seq_one_letter_code
_entity_poly.pdbx_strand_id
1 'polypeptide(L)'
;MYKKLTGVLSILFIILLSGCQEKVTPEDRLAEYVVHWNEGEFADMYSDYLNKGTKDVFETENFVARQEKIHSDFSIENVEVTYKKPDEDTEWNTKEPAKFDVQVKMDTVAGPVEFEKTMTWIYETHDETENWFVEWDTSFIFPELGEKDAVGIYTSKPARGGILDRNGLPIAINGKGEEVGVVPEKFTDEASKTKLAKLLGTSVEYIERQLNQGWVRPADFVPISKVAKHETVLLEQAIEISGVTYRETPMREYPYGEALSHLSGYIGVITAEQLEKRKDKGYTEADLIGREGMEQLLEDKLRGTSGVRIYIQPPEKEAKTITVAEKSAVDGETISLTIDAELQKTTYEAMKGEAGNSAAVDPKTGEMLTLVSSPGFDPSEMMLGISGDRYKELQENPLNPLLARFTRTYAPGSTLKPMTAAIGMEAGTLDPAKGLTINGKSWQKEESWGNYRVTRVHDEAPNPIDLNKALVYSDNIYFAQQALDMGSNTFVEGLNNFGFGEEVPFVSYLKPSQISTDGKLGSLGQLADTSFGQGEMLTNIVHLASMYEVFITDGVMYKPTLLLADEKGQVWKDGLLSAENAAILRTSLRNVVVDGYAQEANLPSIPLAGKTGTTELKAAGEVDGKQNGFFVAYNSENPTFILAMMIESVEDNGGSAYVAELASTVFEKHN
;
A
#
# COMPACT_ATOMS: atom_id res chain seq x y z
N MET A 1 -42.65 27.10 56.11
CA MET A 1 -42.92 28.10 57.13
C MET A 1 -43.00 29.45 56.45
N TYR A 2 -44.20 30.14 56.63
CA TYR A 2 -44.58 31.51 56.36
C TYR A 2 -44.42 32.01 54.89
N LYS A 3 -45.51 32.14 54.06
CA LYS A 3 -46.72 32.99 54.05
C LYS A 3 -46.48 34.47 54.32
N LYS A 4 -46.79 35.29 53.26
CA LYS A 4 -47.77 36.45 53.22
C LYS A 4 -47.51 37.17 51.90
N LEU A 5 -48.35 37.22 50.91
CA LEU A 5 -49.70 37.83 50.78
C LEU A 5 -49.75 39.36 51.08
N THR A 6 -49.99 40.16 50.07
CA THR A 6 -50.80 41.38 49.95
C THR A 6 -50.38 42.08 48.66
N GLY A 7 -51.17 42.54 47.72
CA GLY A 7 -52.58 42.85 47.67
C GLY A 7 -52.75 43.98 46.64
N VAL A 8 -53.46 43.70 45.58
CA VAL A 8 -54.36 44.58 44.79
C VAL A 8 -54.10 46.11 44.74
N LEU A 9 -53.84 46.63 43.52
CA LEU A 9 -54.61 47.79 43.04
C LEU A 9 -54.67 47.81 41.50
N SER A 10 -55.85 47.56 41.00
CA SER A 10 -56.26 47.80 39.58
C SER A 10 -56.28 49.29 39.26
N ILE A 11 -55.51 49.69 38.23
CA ILE A 11 -55.82 50.90 37.52
C ILE A 11 -55.86 50.59 36.05
N LEU A 12 -57.05 50.54 35.49
CA LEU A 12 -57.38 50.42 34.10
C LEU A 12 -56.95 51.72 33.39
N PHE A 13 -55.82 51.67 32.69
CA PHE A 13 -55.41 52.73 31.77
C PHE A 13 -55.56 52.15 30.36
N ILE A 14 -56.75 52.37 29.76
CA ILE A 14 -57.02 52.20 28.34
C ILE A 14 -56.24 53.31 27.60
N ILE A 15 -55.04 53.04 27.19
CA ILE A 15 -54.35 53.82 26.18
C ILE A 15 -54.73 53.21 24.83
N LEU A 16 -55.58 53.88 24.08
CA LEU A 16 -55.70 53.68 22.65
C LEU A 16 -54.35 54.04 22.04
N LEU A 17 -53.49 53.08 21.89
CA LEU A 17 -52.38 53.12 20.94
C LEU A 17 -52.95 52.77 19.56
N SER A 18 -53.44 53.79 18.79
CA SER A 18 -53.39 53.76 17.35
C SER A 18 -51.89 53.79 16.98
N GLY A 19 -51.21 52.63 17.11
CA GLY A 19 -49.91 52.41 16.53
C GLY A 19 -50.15 52.43 15.00
N CYS A 20 -49.48 53.26 14.29
CA CYS A 20 -49.19 53.03 12.88
C CYS A 20 -48.49 51.67 12.83
N GLN A 21 -49.17 50.63 12.37
CA GLN A 21 -48.51 49.41 11.98
C GLN A 21 -47.59 49.85 10.84
N GLU A 22 -46.27 49.86 11.09
CA GLU A 22 -45.28 50.02 10.02
C GLU A 22 -45.64 48.99 8.97
N LYS A 23 -45.94 49.47 7.76
CA LYS A 23 -46.24 48.55 6.65
C LYS A 23 -44.96 47.74 6.38
N VAL A 24 -45.08 46.42 6.46
CA VAL A 24 -44.00 45.47 6.11
C VAL A 24 -43.46 45.83 4.72
N THR A 25 -42.20 46.14 4.62
CA THR A 25 -41.56 46.51 3.36
C THR A 25 -41.12 45.24 2.58
N PRO A 26 -40.90 45.35 1.26
CA PRO A 26 -40.36 44.20 0.51
C PRO A 26 -38.94 43.84 0.96
N GLU A 27 -38.19 44.78 1.54
CA GLU A 27 -36.87 44.48 2.14
C GLU A 27 -37.00 43.65 3.42
N ASP A 28 -37.96 43.95 4.29
CA ASP A 28 -38.19 43.13 5.50
C ASP A 28 -38.49 41.69 5.12
N ARG A 29 -39.34 41.51 4.09
CA ARG A 29 -39.68 40.17 3.58
C ARG A 29 -38.50 39.48 2.92
N LEU A 30 -37.66 40.20 2.19
CA LEU A 30 -36.42 39.66 1.60
C LEU A 30 -35.46 39.23 2.70
N ALA A 31 -35.29 40.04 3.74
CA ALA A 31 -34.40 39.71 4.85
C ALA A 31 -34.77 38.38 5.54
N GLU A 32 -36.08 38.19 5.81
CA GLU A 32 -36.61 36.94 6.38
C GLU A 32 -36.44 35.76 5.40
N TYR A 33 -36.79 35.95 4.13
CA TYR A 33 -36.64 34.92 3.10
C TYR A 33 -35.21 34.45 2.92
N VAL A 34 -34.24 35.36 2.97
CA VAL A 34 -32.80 35.04 2.88
C VAL A 34 -32.35 34.19 4.06
N VAL A 35 -32.88 34.40 5.28
CA VAL A 35 -32.60 33.54 6.43
C VAL A 35 -33.07 32.11 6.14
N HIS A 36 -34.34 31.92 5.74
CA HIS A 36 -34.88 30.61 5.40
C HIS A 36 -34.11 29.94 4.25
N TRP A 37 -33.68 30.72 3.24
CA TRP A 37 -32.88 30.16 2.13
C TRP A 37 -31.53 29.69 2.60
N ASN A 38 -30.84 30.47 3.43
CA ASN A 38 -29.52 30.07 4.00
C ASN A 38 -29.64 28.85 4.91
N GLU A 39 -30.76 28.68 5.60
CA GLU A 39 -31.02 27.56 6.51
C GLU A 39 -31.62 26.32 5.80
N GLY A 40 -32.02 26.47 4.51
CA GLY A 40 -32.59 25.37 3.72
C GLY A 40 -34.05 25.04 4.13
N GLU A 41 -34.78 26.01 4.72
CA GLU A 41 -36.16 25.85 5.18
C GLU A 41 -37.14 26.03 4.02
N PHE A 42 -37.07 25.12 3.03
CA PHE A 42 -37.82 25.23 1.76
C PHE A 42 -39.33 25.22 1.92
N ALA A 43 -39.84 24.54 2.94
CA ALA A 43 -41.29 24.54 3.22
C ALA A 43 -41.80 25.91 3.66
N ASP A 44 -41.05 26.62 4.51
CA ASP A 44 -41.38 27.94 4.99
C ASP A 44 -41.19 28.97 3.86
N MET A 45 -40.14 28.86 3.05
CA MET A 45 -39.97 29.66 1.84
C MET A 45 -41.18 29.54 0.92
N TYR A 46 -41.70 28.33 0.70
CA TYR A 46 -42.86 28.10 -0.14
C TYR A 46 -44.15 28.69 0.47
N SER A 47 -44.46 28.34 1.71
CA SER A 47 -45.73 28.67 2.35
C SER A 47 -45.91 30.18 2.51
N ASP A 48 -44.89 30.88 2.99
CA ASP A 48 -44.98 32.22 3.51
C ASP A 48 -44.51 33.29 2.53
N TYR A 49 -43.69 32.95 1.53
CA TYR A 49 -43.02 33.93 0.69
C TYR A 49 -43.31 33.85 -0.82
N LEU A 50 -43.71 32.66 -1.38
CA LEU A 50 -43.95 32.58 -2.83
C LEU A 50 -45.28 33.18 -3.24
N ASN A 51 -45.30 33.89 -4.40
CA ASN A 51 -46.52 34.47 -4.97
C ASN A 51 -47.45 33.40 -5.55
N LYS A 52 -48.69 33.75 -5.83
CA LYS A 52 -49.72 32.86 -6.40
C LYS A 52 -49.30 32.28 -7.74
N GLY A 53 -48.72 33.10 -8.61
CA GLY A 53 -48.29 32.67 -9.93
C GLY A 53 -47.24 31.55 -9.86
N THR A 54 -46.30 31.62 -8.92
CA THR A 54 -45.33 30.55 -8.66
C THR A 54 -46.03 29.31 -8.10
N LYS A 55 -46.93 29.46 -7.13
CA LYS A 55 -47.69 28.35 -6.54
C LYS A 55 -48.58 27.61 -7.52
N ASP A 56 -49.10 28.31 -8.55
CA ASP A 56 -49.90 27.72 -9.62
C ASP A 56 -49.06 26.81 -10.56
N VAL A 57 -47.75 27.07 -10.66
CA VAL A 57 -46.81 26.29 -11.49
C VAL A 57 -46.13 25.19 -10.69
N PHE A 58 -45.77 25.44 -9.45
CA PHE A 58 -45.03 24.52 -8.57
C PHE A 58 -45.89 24.16 -7.36
N GLU A 59 -46.31 22.89 -7.28
CA GLU A 59 -46.95 22.33 -6.08
C GLU A 59 -45.95 22.21 -4.93
N THR A 60 -46.43 22.40 -3.69
CA THR A 60 -45.57 22.38 -2.47
C THR A 60 -44.66 21.16 -2.41
N GLU A 61 -45.23 19.95 -2.57
CA GLU A 61 -44.47 18.73 -2.47
C GLU A 61 -43.37 18.65 -3.53
N ASN A 62 -43.64 19.06 -4.75
CA ASN A 62 -42.68 19.06 -5.86
C ASN A 62 -41.59 20.12 -5.66
N PHE A 63 -41.92 21.30 -5.13
CA PHE A 63 -40.95 22.35 -4.83
C PHE A 63 -39.97 21.92 -3.75
N VAL A 64 -40.49 21.48 -2.59
CA VAL A 64 -39.68 21.09 -1.44
C VAL A 64 -38.82 19.85 -1.78
N ALA A 65 -39.43 18.78 -2.28
CA ALA A 65 -38.72 17.55 -2.60
C ALA A 65 -37.61 17.74 -3.67
N ARG A 66 -37.84 18.64 -4.66
CA ARG A 66 -36.82 18.95 -5.67
C ARG A 66 -35.63 19.67 -5.06
N GLN A 67 -35.86 20.67 -4.18
CA GLN A 67 -34.79 21.39 -3.51
C GLN A 67 -33.98 20.48 -2.58
N GLU A 68 -34.68 19.76 -1.70
CA GLU A 68 -34.04 18.79 -0.77
C GLU A 68 -33.21 17.75 -1.52
N LYS A 69 -33.78 17.23 -2.63
CA LYS A 69 -33.05 16.23 -3.45
C LYS A 69 -31.81 16.84 -4.09
N ILE A 70 -31.86 18.02 -4.65
CA ILE A 70 -30.72 18.71 -5.26
C ILE A 70 -29.65 18.99 -4.17
N HIS A 71 -30.06 19.50 -3.01
CA HIS A 71 -29.13 19.73 -1.89
C HIS A 71 -28.44 18.44 -1.42
N SER A 72 -29.21 17.36 -1.29
CA SER A 72 -28.67 16.06 -0.88
C SER A 72 -27.78 15.42 -1.95
N ASP A 73 -28.25 15.33 -3.21
CA ASP A 73 -27.54 14.64 -4.29
C ASP A 73 -26.21 15.30 -4.65
N PHE A 74 -26.11 16.62 -4.49
CA PHE A 74 -24.91 17.41 -4.83
C PHE A 74 -24.12 17.88 -3.62
N SER A 75 -24.51 17.47 -2.40
CA SER A 75 -23.88 17.87 -1.13
C SER A 75 -23.73 19.38 -1.04
N ILE A 76 -24.86 20.10 -1.27
CA ILE A 76 -24.88 21.56 -1.18
C ILE A 76 -24.81 21.95 0.29
N GLU A 77 -23.80 22.72 0.64
CA GLU A 77 -23.52 23.21 2.00
C GLU A 77 -23.13 24.68 1.96
N ASN A 78 -23.09 25.34 3.12
CA ASN A 78 -22.62 26.73 3.29
C ASN A 78 -23.32 27.71 2.31
N VAL A 79 -24.65 27.58 2.16
CA VAL A 79 -25.42 28.50 1.34
C VAL A 79 -25.40 29.90 1.99
N GLU A 80 -24.93 30.88 1.25
CA GLU A 80 -24.84 32.27 1.68
C GLU A 80 -25.48 33.16 0.62
N VAL A 81 -26.65 33.73 0.96
CA VAL A 81 -27.35 34.69 0.11
C VAL A 81 -27.19 36.07 0.72
N THR A 82 -26.66 37.00 -0.05
CA THR A 82 -26.44 38.37 0.37
C THR A 82 -27.06 39.34 -0.62
N TYR A 83 -27.47 40.52 -0.15
CA TYR A 83 -28.02 41.59 -0.99
C TYR A 83 -27.55 42.96 -0.51
N LYS A 84 -27.58 43.94 -1.40
CA LYS A 84 -27.33 45.32 -1.05
C LYS A 84 -28.62 45.93 -0.49
N LYS A 85 -28.58 46.40 0.76
CA LYS A 85 -29.71 47.09 1.37
C LYS A 85 -30.06 48.36 0.58
N PRO A 86 -31.35 48.61 0.32
CA PRO A 86 -31.80 49.89 -0.24
C PRO A 86 -31.49 51.07 0.70
N ASP A 87 -31.60 52.30 0.18
CA ASP A 87 -31.44 53.48 1.02
C ASP A 87 -32.60 53.58 2.02
N GLU A 88 -32.36 54.07 3.24
CA GLU A 88 -33.35 54.15 4.32
C GLU A 88 -34.61 54.96 3.92
N ASP A 89 -34.49 55.90 2.98
CA ASP A 89 -35.56 56.74 2.48
C ASP A 89 -36.29 56.14 1.26
N THR A 90 -36.12 54.86 0.94
CA THR A 90 -36.73 54.22 -0.22
C THR A 90 -38.26 54.11 -0.04
N GLU A 91 -39.06 54.81 -0.84
CA GLU A 91 -40.50 54.66 -0.87
C GLU A 91 -40.94 53.49 -1.76
N TRP A 92 -41.70 52.53 -1.19
CA TRP A 92 -42.19 51.37 -1.91
C TRP A 92 -43.60 51.55 -2.42
N ASN A 93 -43.79 51.41 -3.76
CA ASN A 93 -45.09 51.49 -4.41
C ASN A 93 -45.75 50.12 -4.54
N THR A 94 -46.80 49.81 -3.81
CA THR A 94 -47.50 48.52 -3.84
C THR A 94 -48.15 48.17 -5.20
N LYS A 95 -48.14 49.09 -6.17
CA LYS A 95 -48.63 48.83 -7.53
C LYS A 95 -47.51 48.43 -8.51
N GLU A 96 -46.27 48.49 -8.10
CA GLU A 96 -45.12 48.18 -8.93
C GLU A 96 -44.31 47.10 -8.24
N PRO A 97 -43.73 46.15 -9.00
CA PRO A 97 -42.82 45.13 -8.42
C PRO A 97 -41.56 45.75 -7.81
N ALA A 98 -41.17 45.31 -6.63
CA ALA A 98 -39.86 45.61 -6.05
C ALA A 98 -38.83 44.63 -6.56
N LYS A 99 -37.62 45.11 -6.86
CA LYS A 99 -36.50 44.26 -7.38
C LYS A 99 -35.27 44.38 -6.50
N PHE A 100 -34.67 43.22 -6.22
CA PHE A 100 -33.43 43.14 -5.45
C PHE A 100 -32.45 42.24 -6.18
N ASP A 101 -31.21 42.69 -6.32
CA ASP A 101 -30.12 41.87 -6.79
C ASP A 101 -29.48 41.20 -5.58
N VAL A 102 -29.47 39.88 -5.61
CA VAL A 102 -28.85 39.04 -4.59
C VAL A 102 -27.66 38.28 -5.17
N GLN A 103 -26.65 38.05 -4.35
CA GLN A 103 -25.54 37.20 -4.65
C GLN A 103 -25.71 35.90 -3.85
N VAL A 104 -25.68 34.79 -4.56
CA VAL A 104 -25.81 33.45 -3.99
C VAL A 104 -24.46 32.74 -4.09
N LYS A 105 -23.99 32.17 -2.97
CA LYS A 105 -22.80 31.31 -2.89
C LYS A 105 -23.17 30.02 -2.22
N MET A 106 -22.60 28.92 -2.68
CA MET A 106 -22.76 27.63 -2.07
C MET A 106 -21.57 26.72 -2.39
N ASP A 107 -21.27 25.82 -1.50
CA ASP A 107 -20.32 24.73 -1.76
C ASP A 107 -21.06 23.52 -2.31
N THR A 108 -20.43 22.81 -3.26
CA THR A 108 -20.97 21.57 -3.84
C THR A 108 -19.89 20.51 -3.92
N VAL A 109 -20.28 19.25 -4.14
CA VAL A 109 -19.34 18.15 -4.39
C VAL A 109 -18.41 18.40 -5.59
N ALA A 110 -18.82 19.26 -6.55
CA ALA A 110 -18.04 19.64 -7.72
C ALA A 110 -17.27 20.97 -7.55
N GLY A 111 -17.29 21.55 -6.35
CA GLY A 111 -16.66 22.83 -6.02
C GLY A 111 -17.68 23.94 -5.76
N PRO A 112 -17.21 25.16 -5.48
CA PRO A 112 -18.09 26.28 -5.17
C PRO A 112 -18.87 26.73 -6.39
N VAL A 113 -20.12 27.17 -6.16
CA VAL A 113 -20.99 27.81 -7.14
C VAL A 113 -21.35 29.22 -6.64
N GLU A 114 -21.21 30.20 -7.50
CA GLU A 114 -21.52 31.60 -7.20
C GLU A 114 -22.26 32.23 -8.38
N PHE A 115 -23.36 32.91 -8.10
CA PHE A 115 -24.12 33.61 -9.13
C PHE A 115 -24.90 34.79 -8.58
N GLU A 116 -25.31 35.68 -9.47
CA GLU A 116 -26.24 36.81 -9.17
C GLU A 116 -27.62 36.49 -9.68
N LYS A 117 -28.64 36.92 -8.91
CA LYS A 117 -30.04 36.76 -9.27
C LYS A 117 -30.82 38.04 -8.93
N THR A 118 -31.56 38.55 -9.89
CA THR A 118 -32.55 39.60 -9.60
C THR A 118 -33.85 38.95 -9.14
N MET A 119 -34.25 39.21 -7.91
CA MET A 119 -35.50 38.76 -7.30
C MET A 119 -36.59 39.83 -7.52
N THR A 120 -37.76 39.38 -7.96
CA THR A 120 -38.93 40.24 -8.15
C THR A 120 -39.95 39.96 -7.06
N TRP A 121 -40.33 40.98 -6.33
CA TRP A 121 -41.34 40.93 -5.27
C TRP A 121 -42.59 41.66 -5.69
N ILE A 122 -43.78 41.03 -5.54
CA ILE A 122 -45.08 41.52 -5.94
C ILE A 122 -45.92 41.68 -4.68
N TYR A 123 -46.64 42.83 -4.59
CA TYR A 123 -47.60 43.04 -3.50
C TYR A 123 -48.96 42.46 -3.90
N GLU A 124 -49.41 41.45 -3.19
CA GLU A 124 -50.67 40.75 -3.47
C GLU A 124 -51.36 40.26 -2.19
N THR A 125 -52.61 39.82 -2.32
CA THR A 125 -53.43 39.35 -1.19
C THR A 125 -53.43 37.82 -1.15
N HIS A 126 -53.00 37.22 -0.02
CA HIS A 126 -53.17 35.81 0.31
C HIS A 126 -54.04 35.67 1.55
N ASP A 127 -55.12 34.88 1.49
CA ASP A 127 -56.01 34.56 2.62
C ASP A 127 -56.41 35.79 3.47
N GLU A 128 -56.87 36.87 2.81
CA GLU A 128 -57.25 38.14 3.41
C GLU A 128 -56.10 39.02 3.95
N THR A 129 -54.84 38.61 3.77
CA THR A 129 -53.64 39.38 4.17
C THR A 129 -52.92 39.91 2.96
N GLU A 130 -52.71 41.23 2.90
CA GLU A 130 -51.89 41.88 1.86
C GLU A 130 -50.43 41.93 2.29
N ASN A 131 -49.53 41.44 1.44
CA ASN A 131 -48.09 41.44 1.69
C ASN A 131 -47.26 41.36 0.40
N TRP A 132 -45.94 41.42 0.50
CA TRP A 132 -45.00 41.19 -0.57
C TRP A 132 -44.63 39.70 -0.67
N PHE A 133 -44.66 39.16 -1.92
CA PHE A 133 -44.34 37.76 -2.24
C PHE A 133 -43.39 37.72 -3.44
N VAL A 134 -42.45 36.79 -3.41
CA VAL A 134 -41.42 36.62 -4.45
C VAL A 134 -41.93 35.79 -5.61
N GLU A 135 -41.65 36.26 -6.85
CA GLU A 135 -41.74 35.44 -8.05
C GLU A 135 -40.53 34.52 -8.11
N TRP A 136 -40.75 33.25 -7.86
CA TRP A 136 -39.70 32.26 -7.86
C TRP A 136 -39.76 31.39 -9.13
N ASP A 137 -38.58 31.05 -9.68
CA ASP A 137 -38.38 30.05 -10.73
C ASP A 137 -37.17 29.18 -10.42
N THR A 138 -36.91 28.13 -11.25
CA THR A 138 -35.83 27.20 -11.04
C THR A 138 -34.43 27.81 -11.13
N SER A 139 -34.29 28.99 -11.74
CA SER A 139 -33.02 29.72 -11.79
C SER A 139 -32.54 30.29 -10.44
N PHE A 140 -33.37 30.18 -9.40
CA PHE A 140 -32.97 30.41 -8.01
C PHE A 140 -32.08 29.28 -7.47
N ILE A 141 -32.16 28.09 -8.09
CA ILE A 141 -31.30 26.94 -7.73
C ILE A 141 -29.99 27.04 -8.51
N PHE A 142 -30.09 27.11 -9.84
CA PHE A 142 -28.97 27.36 -10.75
C PHE A 142 -29.45 28.25 -11.91
N PRO A 143 -28.67 29.25 -12.32
CA PRO A 143 -29.10 30.28 -13.28
C PRO A 143 -29.73 29.76 -14.57
N GLU A 144 -29.16 28.68 -15.12
CA GLU A 144 -29.60 28.12 -16.41
C GLU A 144 -30.61 26.97 -16.26
N LEU A 145 -31.08 26.67 -15.05
CA LEU A 145 -31.97 25.56 -14.77
C LEU A 145 -33.43 25.91 -15.22
N GLY A 146 -33.91 25.24 -16.26
CA GLY A 146 -35.31 25.32 -16.70
C GLY A 146 -36.22 24.42 -15.85
N GLU A 147 -37.56 24.69 -15.95
CA GLU A 147 -38.57 23.96 -15.17
C GLU A 147 -38.54 22.44 -15.39
N LYS A 148 -38.29 22.02 -16.65
CA LYS A 148 -38.31 20.62 -17.09
C LYS A 148 -36.94 19.99 -17.17
N ASP A 149 -35.90 20.75 -16.87
CA ASP A 149 -34.53 20.25 -16.93
C ASP A 149 -34.24 19.30 -15.76
N ALA A 150 -33.41 18.29 -16.02
CA ALA A 150 -32.86 17.44 -14.99
C ALA A 150 -31.47 17.94 -14.59
N VAL A 151 -31.12 17.80 -13.32
CA VAL A 151 -29.76 18.04 -12.85
C VAL A 151 -29.12 16.68 -12.64
N GLY A 152 -27.91 16.48 -13.14
CA GLY A 152 -27.16 15.25 -13.05
C GLY A 152 -25.74 15.46 -12.54
N ILE A 153 -25.13 14.35 -12.09
CA ILE A 153 -23.74 14.29 -11.68
C ILE A 153 -22.98 13.30 -12.58
N TYR A 154 -21.80 13.69 -12.99
CA TYR A 154 -20.87 12.82 -13.71
C TYR A 154 -19.56 12.74 -12.95
N THR A 155 -19.12 11.51 -12.66
CA THR A 155 -17.84 11.25 -12.00
C THR A 155 -16.85 10.74 -13.03
N SER A 156 -15.71 11.42 -13.19
CA SER A 156 -14.58 10.97 -14.00
C SER A 156 -13.57 10.26 -13.11
N LYS A 157 -13.16 9.05 -13.54
CA LYS A 157 -12.15 8.28 -12.78
C LYS A 157 -10.74 8.76 -13.14
N PRO A 158 -9.85 8.94 -12.16
CA PRO A 158 -8.45 9.23 -12.41
C PRO A 158 -7.74 7.98 -12.94
N ALA A 159 -6.65 8.15 -13.66
CA ALA A 159 -5.72 7.08 -13.95
C ALA A 159 -4.92 6.75 -12.67
N ARG A 160 -4.80 5.45 -12.34
CA ARG A 160 -3.94 5.01 -11.25
C ARG A 160 -2.47 5.25 -11.60
N GLY A 161 -1.66 5.77 -10.69
CA GLY A 161 -0.23 5.99 -10.88
C GLY A 161 0.54 4.69 -11.13
N GLY A 162 1.67 4.78 -11.80
CA GLY A 162 2.58 3.65 -12.04
C GLY A 162 3.51 3.40 -10.86
N ILE A 163 4.02 2.17 -10.77
CA ILE A 163 5.18 1.82 -9.93
C ILE A 163 6.29 1.43 -10.90
N LEU A 164 7.42 2.13 -10.83
CA LEU A 164 8.58 1.94 -11.69
C LEU A 164 9.78 1.49 -10.86
N ASP A 165 10.74 0.87 -11.52
CA ASP A 165 12.05 0.60 -10.95
C ASP A 165 12.94 1.87 -10.99
N ARG A 166 14.18 1.76 -10.49
CA ARG A 166 15.14 2.88 -10.48
C ARG A 166 15.54 3.39 -11.87
N ASN A 167 15.38 2.55 -12.90
CA ASN A 167 15.74 2.84 -14.29
C ASN A 167 14.52 3.30 -15.13
N GLY A 168 13.33 3.41 -14.49
CA GLY A 168 12.09 3.74 -15.16
C GLY A 168 11.38 2.56 -15.83
N LEU A 169 11.83 1.31 -15.58
CA LEU A 169 11.15 0.11 -16.06
C LEU A 169 9.88 -0.15 -15.26
N PRO A 170 8.79 -0.61 -15.92
CA PRO A 170 7.50 -0.78 -15.26
C PRO A 170 7.48 -2.00 -14.33
N ILE A 171 7.14 -1.78 -13.05
CA ILE A 171 6.85 -2.83 -12.06
C ILE A 171 5.34 -3.11 -12.02
N ALA A 172 4.54 -2.05 -11.94
CA ALA A 172 3.08 -2.10 -12.04
C ALA A 172 2.56 -0.86 -12.76
N ILE A 173 1.87 -1.03 -13.89
CA ILE A 173 1.40 0.06 -14.75
C ILE A 173 -0.02 -0.18 -15.24
N ASN A 174 -0.67 0.89 -15.68
CA ASN A 174 -1.89 0.77 -16.46
C ASN A 174 -1.53 0.33 -17.86
N GLY A 175 -2.04 -0.79 -18.29
CA GLY A 175 -1.80 -1.38 -19.56
C GLY A 175 -3.06 -2.00 -20.15
N LYS A 176 -2.93 -3.11 -20.85
CA LYS A 176 -4.02 -3.76 -21.58
C LYS A 176 -3.99 -5.26 -21.38
N GLY A 177 -5.16 -5.81 -21.14
CA GLY A 177 -5.40 -7.24 -21.19
C GLY A 177 -6.45 -7.57 -22.23
N GLU A 178 -6.90 -8.80 -22.22
CA GLU A 178 -7.93 -9.29 -23.13
C GLU A 178 -9.20 -9.64 -22.34
N GLU A 179 -10.35 -9.13 -22.79
CA GLU A 179 -11.64 -9.49 -22.25
C GLU A 179 -12.24 -10.59 -23.12
N VAL A 180 -12.22 -11.82 -22.60
CA VAL A 180 -12.81 -12.98 -23.28
C VAL A 180 -14.32 -12.94 -23.06
N GLY A 181 -15.06 -13.08 -24.16
CA GLY A 181 -16.50 -13.07 -24.14
C GLY A 181 -17.11 -13.98 -25.22
N VAL A 182 -18.42 -14.05 -25.23
CA VAL A 182 -19.16 -14.90 -26.14
C VAL A 182 -20.20 -14.11 -26.93
N VAL A 183 -20.50 -14.61 -28.15
CA VAL A 183 -21.59 -14.11 -28.99
C VAL A 183 -22.74 -15.10 -28.87
N PRO A 184 -23.87 -14.77 -28.22
CA PRO A 184 -24.94 -15.72 -27.87
C PRO A 184 -25.46 -16.54 -29.03
N GLU A 185 -25.69 -15.95 -30.20
CA GLU A 185 -26.19 -16.68 -31.40
C GLU A 185 -25.23 -17.75 -31.91
N LYS A 186 -23.94 -17.67 -31.58
CA LYS A 186 -22.88 -18.62 -31.97
C LYS A 186 -22.43 -19.53 -30.84
N PHE A 187 -22.86 -19.24 -29.62
CA PHE A 187 -22.46 -19.94 -28.37
C PHE A 187 -23.66 -20.66 -27.76
N THR A 188 -24.16 -21.68 -28.44
CA THR A 188 -25.43 -22.36 -28.10
C THR A 188 -25.27 -23.74 -27.49
N ASP A 189 -24.08 -24.31 -27.53
CA ASP A 189 -23.79 -25.69 -27.16
C ASP A 189 -23.34 -25.80 -25.69
N GLU A 190 -23.96 -26.71 -24.91
CA GLU A 190 -23.62 -26.92 -23.50
C GLU A 190 -22.21 -27.45 -23.26
N ALA A 191 -21.65 -28.22 -24.22
CA ALA A 191 -20.26 -28.68 -24.12
C ALA A 191 -19.29 -27.52 -24.24
N SER A 192 -19.61 -26.53 -25.08
CA SER A 192 -18.84 -25.27 -25.24
C SER A 192 -18.89 -24.44 -23.95
N LYS A 193 -20.03 -24.34 -23.28
CA LYS A 193 -20.14 -23.66 -21.98
C LYS A 193 -19.25 -24.32 -20.93
N THR A 194 -19.32 -25.65 -20.83
CA THR A 194 -18.49 -26.44 -19.89
C THR A 194 -17.00 -26.30 -20.19
N LYS A 195 -16.62 -26.35 -21.49
CA LYS A 195 -15.20 -26.19 -21.90
C LYS A 195 -14.69 -24.79 -21.56
N LEU A 196 -15.47 -23.74 -21.85
CA LEU A 196 -15.09 -22.35 -21.56
C LEU A 196 -15.04 -22.11 -20.04
N ALA A 197 -16.02 -22.59 -19.27
CA ALA A 197 -16.04 -22.46 -17.82
C ALA A 197 -14.77 -23.06 -17.20
N LYS A 198 -14.40 -24.28 -17.61
CA LYS A 198 -13.18 -24.94 -17.14
C LYS A 198 -11.92 -24.17 -17.53
N LEU A 199 -11.85 -23.67 -18.78
CA LEU A 199 -10.68 -22.95 -19.28
C LEU A 199 -10.45 -21.62 -18.56
N LEU A 200 -11.54 -20.90 -18.27
CA LEU A 200 -11.48 -19.59 -17.58
C LEU A 200 -11.55 -19.67 -16.05
N GLY A 201 -11.57 -20.88 -15.46
CA GLY A 201 -11.68 -21.06 -14.00
C GLY A 201 -12.97 -20.51 -13.42
N THR A 202 -14.07 -20.49 -14.19
CA THR A 202 -15.41 -20.04 -13.76
C THR A 202 -16.43 -21.17 -13.79
N SER A 203 -17.70 -20.88 -13.50
CA SER A 203 -18.78 -21.89 -13.56
C SER A 203 -19.70 -21.69 -14.76
N VAL A 204 -20.39 -22.77 -15.16
CA VAL A 204 -21.41 -22.73 -16.22
C VAL A 204 -22.55 -21.79 -15.81
N GLU A 205 -22.96 -21.84 -14.54
CA GLU A 205 -24.02 -21.00 -13.99
C GLU A 205 -23.66 -19.50 -14.04
N TYR A 206 -22.36 -19.17 -13.88
CA TYR A 206 -21.89 -17.79 -14.06
C TYR A 206 -22.05 -17.35 -15.51
N ILE A 207 -21.60 -18.17 -16.47
CA ILE A 207 -21.71 -17.88 -17.89
C ILE A 207 -23.20 -17.70 -18.28
N GLU A 208 -24.08 -18.59 -17.82
CA GLU A 208 -25.52 -18.50 -18.09
C GLU A 208 -26.14 -17.23 -17.51
N ARG A 209 -25.73 -16.84 -16.31
CA ARG A 209 -26.18 -15.59 -15.68
C ARG A 209 -25.76 -14.36 -16.50
N GLN A 210 -24.53 -14.34 -17.08
CA GLN A 210 -24.11 -13.29 -17.97
C GLN A 210 -24.93 -13.25 -19.25
N LEU A 211 -25.20 -14.40 -19.86
CA LEU A 211 -26.01 -14.51 -21.06
C LEU A 211 -27.48 -14.10 -20.86
N ASN A 212 -28.01 -14.24 -19.65
CA ASN A 212 -29.40 -13.93 -19.30
C ASN A 212 -29.60 -12.47 -18.81
N GLN A 213 -28.61 -11.60 -18.92
CA GLN A 213 -28.74 -10.18 -18.58
C GLN A 213 -29.72 -9.49 -19.53
N GLY A 214 -30.57 -8.57 -18.99
CA GLY A 214 -31.64 -7.94 -19.76
C GLY A 214 -31.22 -7.10 -20.97
N TRP A 215 -29.96 -6.74 -21.07
CA TRP A 215 -29.40 -6.01 -22.21
C TRP A 215 -28.90 -6.91 -23.35
N VAL A 216 -28.67 -8.20 -23.08
CA VAL A 216 -28.03 -9.13 -24.03
C VAL A 216 -28.93 -9.42 -25.22
N ARG A 217 -28.37 -9.25 -26.42
CA ARG A 217 -29.00 -9.59 -27.71
C ARG A 217 -28.19 -10.68 -28.42
N PRO A 218 -28.75 -11.39 -29.39
CA PRO A 218 -28.10 -12.52 -30.05
C PRO A 218 -26.71 -12.24 -30.63
N ALA A 219 -26.49 -11.05 -31.16
CA ALA A 219 -25.22 -10.65 -31.79
C ALA A 219 -24.27 -9.85 -30.88
N ASP A 220 -24.67 -9.59 -29.64
CA ASP A 220 -23.85 -8.80 -28.73
C ASP A 220 -22.62 -9.60 -28.22
N PHE A 221 -21.55 -8.87 -27.94
CA PHE A 221 -20.42 -9.43 -27.19
C PHE A 221 -20.75 -9.42 -25.70
N VAL A 222 -20.87 -10.61 -25.11
CA VAL A 222 -21.13 -10.78 -23.66
C VAL A 222 -19.81 -11.11 -22.97
N PRO A 223 -19.24 -10.19 -22.16
CA PRO A 223 -18.00 -10.42 -21.44
C PRO A 223 -18.14 -11.50 -20.38
N ILE A 224 -17.17 -12.40 -20.30
CA ILE A 224 -17.13 -13.48 -19.32
C ILE A 224 -15.97 -13.33 -18.35
N SER A 225 -14.74 -13.10 -18.82
CA SER A 225 -13.57 -12.97 -17.97
C SER A 225 -12.51 -12.09 -18.62
N LYS A 226 -11.72 -11.42 -17.81
CA LYS A 226 -10.50 -10.76 -18.27
C LYS A 226 -9.33 -11.73 -18.14
N VAL A 227 -8.38 -11.62 -19.05
CA VAL A 227 -7.20 -12.48 -19.14
C VAL A 227 -5.98 -11.60 -19.38
N ALA A 228 -4.88 -11.90 -18.71
CA ALA A 228 -3.63 -11.19 -18.92
C ALA A 228 -3.11 -11.43 -20.36
N LYS A 229 -2.52 -10.41 -20.98
CA LYS A 229 -2.09 -10.46 -22.38
C LYS A 229 -1.02 -11.54 -22.66
N HIS A 230 -0.24 -11.92 -21.65
CA HIS A 230 0.78 -12.96 -21.76
C HIS A 230 0.22 -14.39 -21.76
N GLU A 231 -1.05 -14.58 -21.35
CA GLU A 231 -1.75 -15.87 -21.36
C GLU A 231 -2.17 -16.31 -22.76
N THR A 232 -1.23 -16.29 -23.71
CA THR A 232 -1.50 -16.53 -25.13
C THR A 232 -2.06 -17.92 -25.41
N VAL A 233 -1.59 -18.95 -24.69
CA VAL A 233 -2.08 -20.33 -24.84
C VAL A 233 -3.54 -20.45 -24.45
N LEU A 234 -3.94 -19.80 -23.35
CA LEU A 234 -5.32 -19.76 -22.89
C LEU A 234 -6.20 -19.06 -23.91
N LEU A 235 -5.77 -17.92 -24.44
CA LEU A 235 -6.50 -17.14 -25.45
C LEU A 235 -6.66 -17.95 -26.75
N GLU A 236 -5.63 -18.62 -27.23
CA GLU A 236 -5.68 -19.52 -28.40
C GLU A 236 -6.70 -20.65 -28.17
N GLN A 237 -6.68 -21.30 -27.01
CA GLN A 237 -7.64 -22.35 -26.67
C GLN A 237 -9.09 -21.82 -26.55
N ALA A 238 -9.25 -20.58 -26.07
CA ALA A 238 -10.57 -19.97 -25.91
C ALA A 238 -11.23 -19.71 -27.27
N ILE A 239 -10.51 -19.17 -28.26
CA ILE A 239 -11.08 -18.86 -29.58
C ILE A 239 -11.37 -20.11 -30.45
N GLU A 240 -10.81 -21.28 -30.10
CA GLU A 240 -11.20 -22.55 -30.70
C GLU A 240 -12.64 -22.98 -30.35
N ILE A 241 -13.22 -22.40 -29.28
CA ILE A 241 -14.58 -22.68 -28.85
C ILE A 241 -15.55 -21.84 -29.70
N SER A 242 -16.51 -22.47 -30.32
CA SER A 242 -17.49 -21.77 -31.18
C SER A 242 -18.21 -20.65 -30.44
N GLY A 243 -18.23 -19.46 -31.00
CA GLY A 243 -18.89 -18.29 -30.42
C GLY A 243 -18.07 -17.55 -29.38
N VAL A 244 -16.88 -18.02 -29.03
CA VAL A 244 -15.95 -17.30 -28.15
C VAL A 244 -15.08 -16.35 -28.96
N THR A 245 -14.85 -15.16 -28.42
CA THR A 245 -13.94 -14.15 -28.97
C THR A 245 -13.39 -13.30 -27.82
N TYR A 246 -12.42 -12.46 -28.09
CA TYR A 246 -11.90 -11.52 -27.11
C TYR A 246 -11.67 -10.13 -27.71
N ARG A 247 -11.56 -9.14 -26.86
CA ARG A 247 -11.22 -7.76 -27.22
C ARG A 247 -10.28 -7.16 -26.21
N GLU A 248 -9.44 -6.23 -26.65
CA GLU A 248 -8.55 -5.50 -25.78
C GLU A 248 -9.34 -4.70 -24.71
N THR A 249 -8.89 -4.73 -23.46
CA THR A 249 -9.51 -4.03 -22.32
C THR A 249 -8.42 -3.39 -21.45
N PRO A 250 -8.67 -2.21 -20.87
CA PRO A 250 -7.75 -1.64 -19.87
C PRO A 250 -7.57 -2.58 -18.68
N MET A 251 -6.32 -2.78 -18.27
CA MET A 251 -5.96 -3.65 -17.16
C MET A 251 -4.67 -3.18 -16.50
N ARG A 252 -4.50 -3.46 -15.19
CA ARG A 252 -3.21 -3.30 -14.52
C ARG A 252 -2.26 -4.40 -14.99
N GLU A 253 -1.03 -4.06 -15.33
CA GLU A 253 0.00 -4.99 -15.76
C GLU A 253 1.13 -5.08 -14.75
N TYR A 254 1.64 -6.31 -14.54
CA TYR A 254 2.77 -6.64 -13.67
C TYR A 254 3.82 -7.40 -14.48
N PRO A 255 4.69 -6.69 -15.24
CA PRO A 255 5.55 -7.31 -16.26
C PRO A 255 6.53 -8.35 -15.74
N TYR A 256 6.89 -8.29 -14.47
CA TYR A 256 7.84 -9.23 -13.84
C TYR A 256 7.16 -10.39 -13.11
N GLY A 257 5.82 -10.46 -13.09
CA GLY A 257 5.05 -11.57 -12.54
C GLY A 257 5.50 -11.99 -11.14
N GLU A 258 5.79 -13.28 -10.96
CA GLU A 258 6.16 -13.87 -9.68
C GLU A 258 7.40 -13.25 -9.03
N ALA A 259 8.38 -12.81 -9.84
CA ALA A 259 9.65 -12.28 -9.34
C ALA A 259 9.51 -11.00 -8.50
N LEU A 260 8.43 -10.25 -8.69
CA LEU A 260 8.14 -9.01 -7.98
C LEU A 260 6.83 -9.07 -7.19
N SER A 261 6.11 -10.19 -7.19
CA SER A 261 4.76 -10.33 -6.66
C SER A 261 4.59 -9.85 -5.22
N HIS A 262 5.47 -10.28 -4.31
CA HIS A 262 5.40 -9.89 -2.91
C HIS A 262 5.79 -8.43 -2.66
N LEU A 263 6.61 -7.85 -3.54
CA LEU A 263 7.00 -6.45 -3.45
C LEU A 263 5.95 -5.54 -4.10
N SER A 264 5.58 -5.81 -5.36
CA SER A 264 4.54 -5.03 -6.03
C SER A 264 3.19 -5.17 -5.35
N GLY A 265 2.87 -6.37 -4.92
CA GLY A 265 1.51 -6.74 -4.56
C GLY A 265 0.61 -6.74 -5.81
N TYR A 266 -0.67 -6.55 -5.59
CA TYR A 266 -1.69 -6.49 -6.64
C TYR A 266 -2.87 -5.62 -6.21
N ILE A 267 -3.69 -5.20 -7.18
CA ILE A 267 -4.97 -4.55 -6.92
C ILE A 267 -6.11 -5.57 -7.01
N GLY A 268 -7.21 -5.30 -6.33
CA GLY A 268 -8.42 -6.12 -6.39
C GLY A 268 -9.65 -5.35 -5.98
N VAL A 269 -10.84 -5.90 -6.21
CA VAL A 269 -12.10 -5.25 -5.85
C VAL A 269 -12.14 -4.98 -4.35
N ILE A 270 -12.52 -3.76 -3.97
CA ILE A 270 -12.64 -3.35 -2.57
C ILE A 270 -13.63 -4.24 -1.82
N THR A 271 -13.30 -4.68 -0.61
CA THR A 271 -14.23 -5.43 0.24
C THR A 271 -15.18 -4.51 0.98
N ALA A 272 -16.32 -5.02 1.41
CA ALA A 272 -17.29 -4.26 2.22
C ALA A 272 -16.65 -3.67 3.49
N GLU A 273 -15.74 -4.41 4.15
CA GLU A 273 -15.00 -3.92 5.31
C GLU A 273 -14.04 -2.77 4.97
N GLN A 274 -13.32 -2.88 3.85
CA GLN A 274 -12.42 -1.82 3.37
C GLN A 274 -13.20 -0.58 2.93
N LEU A 275 -14.37 -0.78 2.29
CA LEU A 275 -15.25 0.31 1.87
C LEU A 275 -15.77 1.08 3.08
N GLU A 276 -16.25 0.39 4.12
CA GLU A 276 -16.71 1.04 5.36
C GLU A 276 -15.59 1.86 6.05
N LYS A 277 -14.38 1.32 6.09
CA LYS A 277 -13.22 2.04 6.65
C LYS A 277 -12.77 3.26 5.82
N ARG A 278 -13.20 3.35 4.55
CA ARG A 278 -12.77 4.37 3.58
C ARG A 278 -13.92 5.13 2.93
N LYS A 279 -15.12 5.07 3.52
CA LYS A 279 -16.33 5.74 2.97
C LYS A 279 -16.13 7.23 2.70
N ASP A 280 -15.38 7.91 3.57
CA ASP A 280 -15.09 9.34 3.44
C ASP A 280 -14.05 9.65 2.33
N LYS A 281 -13.44 8.62 1.72
CA LYS A 281 -12.46 8.76 0.63
C LYS A 281 -13.08 8.59 -0.76
N GLY A 282 -14.41 8.50 -0.87
CA GLY A 282 -15.14 8.43 -2.14
C GLY A 282 -14.88 7.12 -2.92
N TYR A 283 -14.73 5.98 -2.24
CA TYR A 283 -14.74 4.67 -2.86
C TYR A 283 -16.16 4.18 -3.11
N THR A 284 -16.31 3.39 -4.17
CA THR A 284 -17.53 2.64 -4.51
C THR A 284 -17.26 1.13 -4.47
N GLU A 285 -18.29 0.31 -4.40
CA GLU A 285 -18.19 -1.16 -4.39
C GLU A 285 -17.47 -1.75 -5.62
N ALA A 286 -17.44 -1.01 -6.73
CA ALA A 286 -16.80 -1.43 -7.98
C ALA A 286 -15.34 -0.97 -8.11
N ASP A 287 -14.80 -0.24 -7.13
CA ASP A 287 -13.45 0.28 -7.23
C ASP A 287 -12.41 -0.80 -6.91
N LEU A 288 -11.25 -0.67 -7.57
CA LEU A 288 -10.07 -1.48 -7.30
C LEU A 288 -9.19 -0.76 -6.28
N ILE A 289 -8.63 -1.53 -5.34
CA ILE A 289 -7.75 -1.04 -4.28
C ILE A 289 -6.52 -1.94 -4.19
N GLY A 290 -5.38 -1.40 -3.78
CA GLY A 290 -4.20 -2.19 -3.45
C GLY A 290 -4.47 -3.19 -2.33
N ARG A 291 -4.15 -4.46 -2.58
CA ARG A 291 -4.42 -5.57 -1.66
C ARG A 291 -3.20 -5.96 -0.85
N GLU A 292 -2.03 -5.88 -1.44
CA GLU A 292 -0.74 -6.24 -0.85
C GLU A 292 0.39 -5.38 -1.41
N GLY A 293 1.59 -5.49 -0.85
CA GLY A 293 2.82 -4.89 -1.32
C GLY A 293 2.76 -3.36 -1.48
N MET A 294 3.48 -2.85 -2.47
CA MET A 294 3.54 -1.42 -2.76
C MET A 294 2.21 -0.87 -3.26
N GLU A 295 1.43 -1.68 -3.98
CA GLU A 295 0.06 -1.29 -4.38
C GLU A 295 -0.81 -0.92 -3.18
N GLN A 296 -0.70 -1.67 -2.07
CA GLN A 296 -1.44 -1.39 -0.83
C GLN A 296 -0.79 -0.25 -0.03
N LEU A 297 0.52 -0.29 0.14
CA LEU A 297 1.24 0.69 0.95
C LEU A 297 1.11 2.11 0.41
N LEU A 298 1.12 2.24 -0.92
CA LEU A 298 1.11 3.52 -1.62
C LEU A 298 -0.28 3.87 -2.19
N GLU A 299 -1.34 3.17 -1.76
CA GLU A 299 -2.71 3.32 -2.29
C GLU A 299 -3.16 4.78 -2.37
N ASP A 300 -2.98 5.55 -1.30
CA ASP A 300 -3.44 6.94 -1.24
C ASP A 300 -2.71 7.86 -2.26
N LYS A 301 -1.50 7.51 -2.67
CA LYS A 301 -0.75 8.22 -3.72
C LYS A 301 -1.08 7.72 -5.12
N LEU A 302 -1.17 6.40 -5.25
CA LEU A 302 -1.38 5.74 -6.56
C LEU A 302 -2.81 5.92 -7.09
N ARG A 303 -3.82 6.03 -6.23
CA ARG A 303 -5.23 6.06 -6.62
C ARG A 303 -5.61 7.30 -7.42
N GLY A 304 -5.09 8.48 -7.04
CA GLY A 304 -5.54 9.77 -7.53
C GLY A 304 -6.88 10.21 -6.92
N THR A 305 -7.45 11.26 -7.44
CA THR A 305 -8.73 11.84 -6.97
C THR A 305 -9.71 11.94 -8.11
N SER A 306 -10.91 11.41 -7.93
CA SER A 306 -11.98 11.49 -8.93
C SER A 306 -12.40 12.93 -9.20
N GLY A 307 -12.67 13.24 -10.46
CA GLY A 307 -13.30 14.46 -10.86
C GLY A 307 -14.83 14.33 -10.77
N VAL A 308 -15.48 15.45 -10.55
CA VAL A 308 -16.94 15.52 -10.44
C VAL A 308 -17.45 16.71 -11.23
N ARG A 309 -18.49 16.51 -12.02
CA ARG A 309 -19.18 17.57 -12.77
C ARG A 309 -20.68 17.53 -12.49
N ILE A 310 -21.24 18.64 -12.03
CA ILE A 310 -22.68 18.86 -11.95
C ILE A 310 -23.11 19.49 -13.26
N TYR A 311 -24.15 18.96 -13.87
CA TYR A 311 -24.64 19.46 -15.14
C TYR A 311 -26.19 19.50 -15.19
N ILE A 312 -26.71 20.43 -15.96
CA ILE A 312 -28.12 20.54 -16.33
C ILE A 312 -28.32 19.80 -17.66
N GLN A 313 -29.31 18.92 -17.73
CA GLN A 313 -29.74 18.21 -18.93
C GLN A 313 -31.12 18.72 -19.38
N PRO A 314 -31.18 19.46 -20.46
CA PRO A 314 -32.47 19.83 -21.07
C PRO A 314 -33.25 18.57 -21.53
N PRO A 315 -34.59 18.66 -21.62
CA PRO A 315 -35.43 17.51 -21.96
C PRO A 315 -35.29 17.03 -23.42
N GLU A 316 -34.77 17.85 -24.31
CA GLU A 316 -34.55 17.49 -25.71
C GLU A 316 -33.35 16.54 -25.85
N LYS A 317 -33.56 15.40 -26.50
CA LYS A 317 -32.56 14.31 -26.61
C LYS A 317 -31.20 14.73 -27.19
N GLU A 318 -31.15 15.77 -28.00
CA GLU A 318 -29.93 16.26 -28.67
C GLU A 318 -29.39 17.55 -28.05
N ALA A 319 -30.02 18.07 -27.00
CA ALA A 319 -29.55 19.26 -26.32
C ALA A 319 -28.23 18.99 -25.59
N LYS A 320 -27.31 19.94 -25.69
CA LYS A 320 -26.07 19.91 -24.95
C LYS A 320 -26.33 20.14 -23.47
N THR A 321 -25.65 19.37 -22.62
CA THR A 321 -25.62 19.62 -21.18
C THR A 321 -24.95 20.95 -20.87
N ILE A 322 -25.42 21.63 -19.82
CA ILE A 322 -24.83 22.85 -19.30
C ILE A 322 -24.09 22.51 -18.02
N THR A 323 -22.82 22.88 -17.92
CA THR A 323 -22.02 22.61 -16.72
C THR A 323 -22.31 23.69 -15.67
N VAL A 324 -22.69 23.26 -14.46
CA VAL A 324 -22.91 24.13 -13.29
C VAL A 324 -21.62 24.33 -12.52
N ALA A 325 -20.95 23.20 -12.18
CA ALA A 325 -19.67 23.19 -11.51
C ALA A 325 -18.86 21.96 -11.95
N GLU A 326 -17.54 22.08 -11.95
CA GLU A 326 -16.66 20.98 -12.32
C GLU A 326 -15.35 21.02 -11.53
N LYS A 327 -15.02 19.89 -10.90
CA LYS A 327 -13.72 19.59 -10.33
C LYS A 327 -13.08 18.52 -11.18
N SER A 328 -11.97 18.83 -11.81
CA SER A 328 -11.24 17.86 -12.66
C SER A 328 -10.69 16.70 -11.86
N ALA A 329 -10.61 15.52 -12.49
CA ALA A 329 -9.86 14.39 -11.92
C ALA A 329 -8.38 14.72 -11.83
N VAL A 330 -7.72 14.21 -10.78
CA VAL A 330 -6.28 14.29 -10.60
C VAL A 330 -5.75 12.86 -10.61
N ASP A 331 -4.92 12.53 -11.59
CA ASP A 331 -4.31 11.22 -11.72
C ASP A 331 -3.40 10.90 -10.53
N GLY A 332 -3.25 9.61 -10.23
CA GLY A 332 -2.36 9.13 -9.18
C GLY A 332 -0.89 9.39 -9.52
N GLU A 333 -0.09 9.51 -8.48
CA GLU A 333 1.35 9.73 -8.61
C GLU A 333 2.04 8.47 -9.15
N THR A 334 2.93 8.63 -10.13
CA THR A 334 3.86 7.56 -10.53
C THR A 334 5.04 7.55 -9.58
N ILE A 335 5.33 6.40 -8.97
CA ILE A 335 6.33 6.23 -7.92
C ILE A 335 7.45 5.32 -8.42
N SER A 336 8.70 5.79 -8.30
CA SER A 336 9.88 4.98 -8.61
C SER A 336 10.47 4.39 -7.33
N LEU A 337 10.80 3.10 -7.37
CA LEU A 337 11.51 2.39 -6.33
C LEU A 337 13.03 2.41 -6.58
N THR A 338 13.81 2.16 -5.55
CA THR A 338 15.26 1.95 -5.66
C THR A 338 15.62 0.59 -6.27
N ILE A 339 14.64 -0.29 -6.40
CA ILE A 339 14.79 -1.64 -6.98
C ILE A 339 15.29 -1.56 -8.41
N ASP A 340 16.24 -2.44 -8.74
CA ASP A 340 16.61 -2.77 -10.11
C ASP A 340 15.82 -4.02 -10.53
N ALA A 341 14.86 -3.85 -11.42
CA ALA A 341 13.92 -4.90 -11.78
C ALA A 341 14.58 -6.10 -12.50
N GLU A 342 15.65 -5.86 -13.26
CA GLU A 342 16.41 -6.94 -13.93
C GLU A 342 17.29 -7.71 -12.93
N LEU A 343 17.93 -7.02 -11.99
CA LEU A 343 18.65 -7.65 -10.89
C LEU A 343 17.70 -8.47 -9.99
N GLN A 344 16.53 -7.93 -9.69
CA GLN A 344 15.46 -8.61 -8.93
C GLN A 344 15.03 -9.91 -9.63
N LYS A 345 14.72 -9.83 -10.93
CA LYS A 345 14.34 -10.99 -11.74
C LYS A 345 15.45 -12.04 -11.78
N THR A 346 16.67 -11.60 -12.03
CA THR A 346 17.83 -12.51 -12.06
C THR A 346 18.03 -13.21 -10.70
N THR A 347 17.86 -12.46 -9.60
CA THR A 347 17.95 -13.02 -8.24
C THR A 347 16.86 -14.04 -7.98
N TYR A 348 15.60 -13.75 -8.39
CA TYR A 348 14.48 -14.68 -8.27
C TYR A 348 14.72 -15.97 -9.09
N GLU A 349 15.13 -15.83 -10.36
CA GLU A 349 15.43 -16.96 -11.24
C GLU A 349 16.60 -17.82 -10.70
N ALA A 350 17.61 -17.19 -10.10
CA ALA A 350 18.74 -17.89 -9.48
C ALA A 350 18.31 -18.80 -8.33
N MET A 351 17.20 -18.45 -7.62
CA MET A 351 16.66 -19.29 -6.54
C MET A 351 15.92 -20.54 -7.03
N LYS A 352 15.75 -20.73 -8.34
CA LYS A 352 15.21 -21.95 -9.01
C LYS A 352 13.85 -22.42 -8.47
N GLY A 353 13.02 -21.51 -7.93
CA GLY A 353 11.72 -21.82 -7.33
C GLY A 353 11.80 -22.42 -5.93
N GLU A 354 12.99 -22.54 -5.33
CA GLU A 354 13.18 -22.97 -3.95
C GLU A 354 12.55 -21.97 -2.96
N ALA A 355 12.13 -22.48 -1.81
CA ALA A 355 11.61 -21.62 -0.75
C ALA A 355 12.76 -20.83 -0.10
N GLY A 356 12.66 -19.50 -0.15
CA GLY A 356 13.72 -18.66 0.39
C GLY A 356 13.45 -17.17 0.21
N ASN A 357 14.44 -16.37 0.61
CA ASN A 357 14.42 -14.93 0.41
C ASN A 357 15.80 -14.38 0.09
N SER A 358 15.82 -13.20 -0.52
CA SER A 358 17.06 -12.48 -0.78
C SER A 358 16.85 -10.98 -0.72
N ALA A 359 17.89 -10.25 -0.34
CA ALA A 359 17.94 -8.79 -0.37
C ALA A 359 19.30 -8.34 -0.91
N ALA A 360 19.31 -7.37 -1.81
CA ALA A 360 20.52 -6.68 -2.23
C ALA A 360 20.44 -5.21 -1.87
N VAL A 361 21.54 -4.66 -1.36
CA VAL A 361 21.66 -3.26 -0.93
C VAL A 361 22.89 -2.62 -1.56
N ASP A 362 22.78 -1.37 -2.01
CA ASP A 362 23.93 -0.54 -2.36
C ASP A 362 24.65 -0.14 -1.06
N PRO A 363 25.90 -0.60 -0.85
CA PRO A 363 26.61 -0.40 0.42
C PRO A 363 27.01 1.05 0.69
N LYS A 364 26.85 1.97 -0.25
CA LYS A 364 27.25 3.38 -0.12
C LYS A 364 26.06 4.30 0.15
N THR A 365 24.85 3.83 -0.14
CA THR A 365 23.63 4.66 -0.08
C THR A 365 22.51 4.04 0.75
N GLY A 366 22.55 2.73 1.04
CA GLY A 366 21.47 2.01 1.68
C GLY A 366 20.27 1.73 0.76
N GLU A 367 20.37 2.07 -0.54
CA GLU A 367 19.30 1.81 -1.49
C GLU A 367 19.11 0.31 -1.69
N MET A 368 17.89 -0.20 -1.45
CA MET A 368 17.56 -1.60 -1.71
C MET A 368 17.43 -1.82 -3.21
N LEU A 369 18.27 -2.68 -3.75
CA LEU A 369 18.29 -3.02 -5.18
C LEU A 369 17.42 -4.23 -5.50
N THR A 370 17.29 -5.16 -4.54
CA THR A 370 16.36 -6.29 -4.64
C THR A 370 15.71 -6.61 -3.31
N LEU A 371 14.47 -7.14 -3.37
CA LEU A 371 13.73 -7.72 -2.25
C LEU A 371 12.93 -8.93 -2.77
N VAL A 372 13.53 -10.11 -2.69
CA VAL A 372 12.97 -11.33 -3.25
C VAL A 372 12.37 -12.23 -2.17
N SER A 373 11.20 -12.78 -2.46
CA SER A 373 10.62 -13.93 -1.77
C SER A 373 10.26 -14.98 -2.81
N SER A 374 10.73 -16.21 -2.63
CA SER A 374 10.54 -17.34 -3.54
C SER A 374 9.90 -18.53 -2.80
N PRO A 375 9.02 -19.31 -3.47
CA PRO A 375 8.39 -18.97 -4.74
C PRO A 375 7.42 -17.79 -4.61
N GLY A 376 7.07 -17.18 -5.75
CA GLY A 376 6.08 -16.12 -5.85
C GLY A 376 4.70 -16.65 -6.30
N PHE A 377 3.81 -15.72 -6.59
CA PHE A 377 2.51 -15.94 -7.20
C PHE A 377 2.32 -14.97 -8.37
N ASP A 378 1.39 -15.22 -9.28
CA ASP A 378 1.08 -14.26 -10.35
C ASP A 378 0.15 -13.13 -9.83
N PRO A 379 0.62 -11.87 -9.76
CA PRO A 379 -0.21 -10.74 -9.36
C PRO A 379 -1.40 -10.51 -10.30
N SER A 380 -1.27 -10.86 -11.58
CA SER A 380 -2.34 -10.73 -12.56
C SER A 380 -3.46 -11.71 -12.29
N GLU A 381 -3.13 -12.97 -11.94
CA GLU A 381 -4.11 -13.98 -11.54
C GLU A 381 -4.88 -13.54 -10.29
N MET A 382 -4.17 -13.02 -9.29
CA MET A 382 -4.79 -12.50 -8.05
C MET A 382 -5.71 -11.31 -8.31
N MET A 383 -5.29 -10.38 -9.16
CA MET A 383 -6.06 -9.19 -9.54
C MET A 383 -7.35 -9.55 -10.28
N LEU A 384 -7.30 -10.53 -11.16
CA LEU A 384 -8.44 -10.95 -11.99
C LEU A 384 -9.48 -11.76 -11.22
N GLY A 385 -9.18 -12.14 -9.99
CA GLY A 385 -10.05 -12.95 -9.15
C GLY A 385 -9.76 -14.44 -9.33
N ILE A 386 -8.73 -14.88 -8.64
CA ILE A 386 -8.30 -16.29 -8.59
C ILE A 386 -9.44 -17.22 -8.20
N SER A 387 -9.58 -18.39 -8.86
CA SER A 387 -10.57 -19.39 -8.47
C SER A 387 -10.30 -19.95 -7.07
N GLY A 388 -11.38 -20.38 -6.38
CA GLY A 388 -11.24 -20.94 -5.03
C GLY A 388 -10.31 -22.15 -5.00
N ASP A 389 -10.35 -23.02 -6.02
CA ASP A 389 -9.50 -24.21 -6.11
C ASP A 389 -8.03 -23.81 -6.32
N ARG A 390 -7.75 -22.83 -7.20
CA ARG A 390 -6.39 -22.36 -7.44
C ARG A 390 -5.82 -21.63 -6.21
N TYR A 391 -6.61 -20.82 -5.53
CA TYR A 391 -6.21 -20.18 -4.28
C TYR A 391 -5.87 -21.21 -3.20
N LYS A 392 -6.70 -22.26 -3.09
CA LYS A 392 -6.45 -23.37 -2.18
C LYS A 392 -5.17 -24.13 -2.53
N GLU A 393 -4.90 -24.36 -3.82
CA GLU A 393 -3.64 -24.95 -4.28
C GLU A 393 -2.41 -24.12 -3.81
N LEU A 394 -2.47 -22.78 -3.95
CA LEU A 394 -1.41 -21.90 -3.45
C LEU A 394 -1.28 -21.95 -1.92
N GLN A 395 -2.39 -22.03 -1.18
CA GLN A 395 -2.39 -22.12 0.28
C GLN A 395 -1.85 -23.46 0.80
N GLU A 396 -2.14 -24.56 0.11
CA GLU A 396 -1.73 -25.93 0.49
C GLU A 396 -0.34 -26.29 -0.07
N ASN A 397 0.25 -25.42 -0.90
CA ASN A 397 1.59 -25.65 -1.44
C ASN A 397 2.62 -25.64 -0.30
N PRO A 398 3.40 -26.73 -0.11
CA PRO A 398 4.38 -26.83 0.98
C PRO A 398 5.48 -25.77 0.92
N LEU A 399 5.73 -25.17 -0.25
CA LEU A 399 6.68 -24.07 -0.41
C LEU A 399 6.08 -22.69 -0.07
N ASN A 400 4.81 -22.61 0.32
CA ASN A 400 4.12 -21.39 0.77
C ASN A 400 4.36 -20.17 -0.15
N PRO A 401 3.91 -20.20 -1.42
CA PRO A 401 4.15 -19.10 -2.38
C PRO A 401 3.48 -17.77 -2.00
N LEU A 402 2.52 -17.78 -1.07
CA LEU A 402 1.88 -16.54 -0.57
C LEU A 402 2.64 -15.88 0.58
N LEU A 403 3.75 -16.47 1.05
CA LEU A 403 4.51 -15.95 2.18
C LEU A 403 5.57 -14.93 1.73
N ALA A 404 5.42 -13.68 2.11
CA ALA A 404 6.44 -12.64 1.94
C ALA A 404 7.62 -12.88 2.92
N ARG A 405 8.56 -13.75 2.56
CA ARG A 405 9.65 -14.21 3.43
C ARG A 405 10.61 -13.10 3.84
N PHE A 406 10.85 -12.11 3.00
CA PHE A 406 11.74 -11.00 3.35
C PHE A 406 11.21 -10.15 4.51
N THR A 407 9.91 -10.22 4.84
CA THR A 407 9.34 -9.54 6.01
C THR A 407 9.58 -10.31 7.32
N ARG A 408 10.04 -11.56 7.23
CA ARG A 408 10.22 -12.47 8.36
C ARG A 408 11.67 -12.48 8.87
N THR A 409 11.88 -13.19 9.97
CA THR A 409 13.20 -13.35 10.56
C THR A 409 13.56 -14.84 10.64
N TYR A 410 14.84 -15.13 10.43
CA TYR A 410 15.41 -16.48 10.45
C TYR A 410 16.72 -16.47 11.24
N ALA A 411 17.11 -17.59 11.83
CA ALA A 411 18.40 -17.68 12.49
C ALA A 411 19.52 -17.56 11.46
N PRO A 412 20.47 -16.61 11.62
CA PRO A 412 21.44 -16.27 10.58
C PRO A 412 22.57 -17.30 10.46
N GLY A 413 22.78 -18.14 11.46
CA GLY A 413 23.89 -19.06 11.53
C GLY A 413 25.25 -18.35 11.40
N SER A 414 26.18 -19.01 10.78
CA SER A 414 27.58 -18.53 10.66
C SER A 414 27.74 -17.20 9.87
N THR A 415 26.67 -16.66 9.23
CA THR A 415 26.74 -15.32 8.65
C THR A 415 26.85 -14.22 9.69
N LEU A 416 26.58 -14.51 10.98
CA LEU A 416 26.76 -13.57 12.09
C LEU A 416 28.22 -13.45 12.54
N LYS A 417 29.06 -14.46 12.31
CA LYS A 417 30.43 -14.51 12.84
C LYS A 417 31.30 -13.30 12.55
N PRO A 418 31.24 -12.68 11.36
CA PRO A 418 31.95 -11.43 11.10
C PRO A 418 31.56 -10.29 12.04
N MET A 419 30.27 -10.18 12.44
CA MET A 419 29.78 -9.20 13.42
C MET A 419 30.31 -9.52 14.83
N THR A 420 30.29 -10.79 15.22
CA THR A 420 30.90 -11.24 16.49
C THR A 420 32.39 -10.90 16.56
N ALA A 421 33.10 -11.08 15.44
CA ALA A 421 34.51 -10.67 15.35
C ALA A 421 34.67 -9.17 15.47
N ALA A 422 33.86 -8.37 14.72
CA ALA A 422 33.89 -6.92 14.76
C ALA A 422 33.69 -6.40 16.19
N ILE A 423 32.65 -6.88 16.90
CA ILE A 423 32.36 -6.50 18.28
C ILE A 423 33.54 -6.82 19.19
N GLY A 424 34.13 -8.03 19.06
CA GLY A 424 35.28 -8.45 19.90
C GLY A 424 36.54 -7.65 19.63
N MET A 425 36.81 -7.30 18.38
CA MET A 425 37.96 -6.49 18.00
C MET A 425 37.83 -5.04 18.49
N GLU A 426 36.65 -4.40 18.30
CA GLU A 426 36.41 -3.04 18.79
C GLU A 426 36.36 -2.96 20.33
N ALA A 427 35.92 -4.01 21.00
CA ALA A 427 35.99 -4.10 22.47
C ALA A 427 37.41 -4.45 23.00
N GLY A 428 38.37 -4.71 22.09
CA GLY A 428 39.73 -5.11 22.47
C GLY A 428 39.85 -6.47 23.15
N THR A 429 38.82 -7.30 23.07
CA THR A 429 38.78 -8.66 23.67
C THR A 429 39.21 -9.75 22.70
N LEU A 430 39.18 -9.48 21.37
CA LEU A 430 39.62 -10.37 20.32
C LEU A 430 40.81 -9.75 19.58
N ASP A 431 41.95 -10.42 19.69
CA ASP A 431 43.14 -10.14 18.89
C ASP A 431 43.11 -11.04 17.63
N PRO A 432 42.99 -10.48 16.40
CA PRO A 432 42.85 -11.27 15.18
C PRO A 432 44.06 -12.16 14.87
N ALA A 433 45.25 -11.81 15.36
CA ALA A 433 46.48 -12.58 15.14
C ALA A 433 46.68 -13.68 16.17
N LYS A 434 45.98 -13.64 17.30
CA LYS A 434 46.12 -14.62 18.37
C LYS A 434 45.37 -15.90 18.03
N GLY A 435 46.12 -16.99 17.83
CA GLY A 435 45.56 -18.30 17.57
C GLY A 435 45.18 -19.06 18.85
N LEU A 436 44.10 -19.80 18.79
CA LEU A 436 43.65 -20.74 19.81
C LEU A 436 44.00 -22.18 19.41
N THR A 437 44.39 -23.02 20.37
CA THR A 437 44.55 -24.47 20.13
C THR A 437 43.22 -25.16 20.40
N ILE A 438 42.53 -25.55 19.34
CA ILE A 438 41.22 -26.22 19.39
C ILE A 438 41.39 -27.67 18.91
N ASN A 439 41.19 -28.63 19.81
CA ASN A 439 41.32 -30.06 19.52
C ASN A 439 39.96 -30.76 19.51
N GLY A 440 39.76 -31.59 18.52
CA GLY A 440 38.54 -32.41 18.37
C GLY A 440 37.33 -31.64 17.83
N LYS A 441 36.25 -32.37 17.64
CA LYS A 441 35.00 -31.87 16.98
C LYS A 441 34.07 -31.13 17.93
N SER A 442 34.17 -31.38 19.25
CA SER A 442 33.28 -30.77 20.25
C SER A 442 34.05 -30.22 21.43
N TRP A 443 33.53 -29.17 22.04
CA TRP A 443 34.12 -28.47 23.17
C TRP A 443 33.05 -28.09 24.21
N GLN A 444 33.50 -28.06 25.46
CA GLN A 444 32.72 -27.66 26.61
C GLN A 444 33.62 -26.81 27.51
N LYS A 445 33.10 -25.68 28.01
CA LYS A 445 33.87 -24.77 28.87
C LYS A 445 34.17 -25.43 30.23
N GLU A 446 33.17 -26.07 30.83
CA GLU A 446 33.24 -26.66 32.18
C GLU A 446 32.17 -27.74 32.35
N GLU A 447 32.38 -28.61 33.36
CA GLU A 447 31.46 -29.73 33.65
C GLU A 447 30.04 -29.29 34.02
N SER A 448 29.87 -28.06 34.54
CA SER A 448 28.57 -27.47 34.88
C SER A 448 27.63 -27.34 33.68
N TRP A 449 28.15 -27.37 32.43
CA TRP A 449 27.37 -27.39 31.21
C TRP A 449 26.61 -28.71 30.95
N GLY A 450 26.91 -29.77 31.78
CA GLY A 450 26.27 -31.08 31.63
C GLY A 450 26.55 -31.71 30.28
N ASN A 451 25.49 -31.99 29.49
CA ASN A 451 25.64 -32.62 28.16
C ASN A 451 25.79 -31.59 27.04
N TYR A 452 25.66 -30.29 27.31
CA TYR A 452 25.79 -29.26 26.29
C TYR A 452 27.25 -29.17 25.81
N ARG A 453 27.42 -29.14 24.49
CA ARG A 453 28.71 -29.03 23.80
C ARG A 453 28.55 -28.10 22.60
N VAL A 454 29.52 -27.22 22.38
CA VAL A 454 29.69 -26.54 21.10
C VAL A 454 30.38 -27.48 20.14
N THR A 455 29.78 -27.67 18.97
CA THR A 455 30.30 -28.60 17.94
C THR A 455 30.69 -27.82 16.70
N ARG A 456 31.88 -28.17 16.15
CA ARG A 456 32.31 -27.68 14.82
C ARG A 456 31.63 -28.51 13.73
N VAL A 457 31.29 -27.87 12.63
CA VAL A 457 30.86 -28.57 11.42
C VAL A 457 32.09 -29.22 10.76
N HIS A 458 33.21 -28.50 10.71
CA HIS A 458 34.47 -28.85 10.10
C HIS A 458 35.58 -28.80 11.14
N ASP A 459 36.38 -29.86 11.27
CA ASP A 459 37.43 -30.01 12.31
C ASP A 459 38.83 -30.15 11.73
N GLU A 460 38.99 -29.97 10.42
CA GLU A 460 40.26 -30.07 9.70
C GLU A 460 41.14 -28.80 9.77
N ALA A 461 40.67 -27.71 10.34
CA ALA A 461 41.42 -26.47 10.47
C ALA A 461 42.74 -26.68 11.23
N PRO A 462 43.90 -26.28 10.66
CA PRO A 462 45.21 -26.49 11.29
C PRO A 462 45.42 -25.53 12.46
N ASN A 463 45.82 -26.09 13.63
CA ASN A 463 46.17 -25.29 14.81
C ASN A 463 47.49 -24.51 14.62
N PRO A 464 47.66 -23.35 15.25
CA PRO A 464 46.63 -22.62 16.00
C PRO A 464 45.62 -21.97 15.06
N ILE A 465 44.36 -21.85 15.53
CA ILE A 465 43.25 -21.23 14.81
C ILE A 465 43.17 -19.77 15.20
N ASP A 466 43.56 -18.85 14.31
CA ASP A 466 43.40 -17.42 14.38
C ASP A 466 42.06 -16.99 13.79
N LEU A 467 41.72 -15.68 13.80
CA LEU A 467 40.47 -15.17 13.28
C LEU A 467 40.24 -15.53 11.81
N ASN A 468 41.26 -15.40 10.95
CA ASN A 468 41.13 -15.73 9.54
C ASN A 468 40.75 -17.21 9.35
N LYS A 469 41.45 -18.13 10.00
CA LYS A 469 41.13 -19.57 9.94
C LYS A 469 39.74 -19.84 10.52
N ALA A 470 39.39 -19.20 11.63
CA ALA A 470 38.08 -19.35 12.24
C ALA A 470 36.94 -18.95 11.31
N LEU A 471 37.10 -17.90 10.49
CA LEU A 471 36.13 -17.50 9.45
C LEU A 471 36.16 -18.46 8.25
N VAL A 472 37.35 -18.81 7.73
CA VAL A 472 37.55 -19.73 6.59
C VAL A 472 36.92 -21.10 6.87
N TYR A 473 37.24 -21.71 8.00
CA TYR A 473 36.70 -23.01 8.41
C TYR A 473 35.40 -22.93 9.19
N SER A 474 34.83 -21.72 9.35
CA SER A 474 33.58 -21.47 10.06
C SER A 474 33.51 -22.09 11.46
N ASP A 475 34.57 -21.93 12.27
CA ASP A 475 34.77 -22.61 13.54
C ASP A 475 33.87 -22.08 14.67
N ASN A 476 32.87 -22.85 15.08
CA ASN A 476 31.95 -22.47 16.15
C ASN A 476 32.63 -22.35 17.52
N ILE A 477 33.62 -23.24 17.77
CA ILE A 477 34.30 -23.29 19.08
C ILE A 477 35.13 -22.03 19.28
N TYR A 478 35.84 -21.56 18.23
CA TYR A 478 36.58 -20.31 18.28
C TYR A 478 35.64 -19.13 18.70
N PHE A 479 34.53 -18.96 17.98
CA PHE A 479 33.61 -17.85 18.25
C PHE A 479 32.92 -17.96 19.62
N ALA A 480 32.56 -19.18 20.05
CA ALA A 480 32.03 -19.41 21.39
C ALA A 480 33.04 -19.00 22.47
N GLN A 481 34.33 -19.38 22.34
CA GLN A 481 35.37 -18.98 23.30
C GLN A 481 35.58 -17.47 23.31
N GLN A 482 35.64 -16.81 22.14
CA GLN A 482 35.78 -15.36 22.05
C GLN A 482 34.61 -14.62 22.69
N ALA A 483 33.36 -15.05 22.46
CA ALA A 483 32.19 -14.44 23.09
C ALA A 483 32.14 -14.65 24.61
N LEU A 484 32.58 -15.83 25.10
CA LEU A 484 32.68 -16.10 26.52
C LEU A 484 33.77 -15.27 27.21
N ASP A 485 34.86 -14.97 26.51
CA ASP A 485 35.93 -14.08 26.98
C ASP A 485 35.49 -12.62 26.97
N MET A 486 34.71 -12.20 25.93
CA MET A 486 34.10 -10.89 25.80
C MET A 486 33.05 -10.63 26.89
N GLY A 487 32.28 -11.64 27.21
CA GLY A 487 31.17 -11.56 28.17
C GLY A 487 29.84 -11.09 27.57
N SER A 488 28.76 -11.53 28.20
CA SER A 488 27.40 -11.33 27.73
C SER A 488 27.04 -9.86 27.53
N ASN A 489 27.40 -8.99 28.48
CA ASN A 489 27.02 -7.57 28.41
C ASN A 489 27.64 -6.86 27.22
N THR A 490 28.95 -7.01 27.00
CA THR A 490 29.67 -6.40 25.88
C THR A 490 29.14 -6.91 24.56
N PHE A 491 28.86 -8.22 24.46
CA PHE A 491 28.35 -8.84 23.24
C PHE A 491 26.92 -8.35 22.91
N VAL A 492 26.02 -8.31 23.91
CA VAL A 492 24.64 -7.81 23.74
C VAL A 492 24.64 -6.32 23.37
N GLU A 493 25.47 -5.48 24.03
CA GLU A 493 25.63 -4.08 23.69
C GLU A 493 26.13 -3.90 22.25
N GLY A 494 27.13 -4.67 21.84
CA GLY A 494 27.61 -4.66 20.46
C GLY A 494 26.54 -5.04 19.44
N LEU A 495 25.76 -6.09 19.70
CA LEU A 495 24.64 -6.48 18.84
C LEU A 495 23.54 -5.40 18.78
N ASN A 496 23.23 -4.75 19.90
CA ASN A 496 22.28 -3.63 19.91
C ASN A 496 22.82 -2.44 19.11
N ASN A 497 24.12 -2.16 19.13
CA ASN A 497 24.74 -1.13 18.30
C ASN A 497 24.61 -1.46 16.80
N PHE A 498 24.57 -2.74 16.42
CA PHE A 498 24.24 -3.19 15.07
C PHE A 498 22.74 -3.11 14.75
N GLY A 499 21.85 -2.75 15.69
CA GLY A 499 20.43 -2.57 15.46
C GLY A 499 19.54 -3.77 15.82
N PHE A 500 20.07 -4.77 16.53
CA PHE A 500 19.23 -5.84 17.09
C PHE A 500 18.27 -5.29 18.13
N GLY A 501 17.05 -5.80 18.16
CA GLY A 501 15.99 -5.35 19.07
C GLY A 501 15.28 -4.05 18.66
N GLU A 502 15.71 -3.40 17.59
CA GLU A 502 15.11 -2.20 17.02
C GLU A 502 14.29 -2.53 15.77
N GLU A 503 13.30 -1.68 15.47
CA GLU A 503 12.64 -1.72 14.16
C GLU A 503 13.62 -1.31 13.07
N VAL A 504 13.66 -2.07 11.98
CA VAL A 504 14.43 -1.67 10.79
C VAL A 504 13.77 -0.40 10.22
N PRO A 505 14.52 0.71 10.05
CA PRO A 505 13.94 1.96 9.55
C PRO A 505 13.62 1.87 8.06
N PHE A 506 12.52 1.20 7.75
CA PHE A 506 12.09 0.89 6.39
C PHE A 506 10.67 1.39 6.12
N VAL A 507 10.32 1.65 4.86
CA VAL A 507 9.01 2.19 4.48
C VAL A 507 7.84 1.24 4.78
N SER A 508 8.08 -0.07 4.79
CA SER A 508 7.12 -1.09 5.17
C SER A 508 7.58 -1.86 6.41
N TYR A 509 6.65 -2.52 7.08
CA TYR A 509 6.99 -3.32 8.26
C TYR A 509 7.87 -4.51 7.90
N LEU A 510 9.03 -4.58 8.55
CA LEU A 510 9.92 -5.73 8.58
C LEU A 510 9.99 -6.22 10.04
N LYS A 511 9.86 -7.52 10.26
CA LYS A 511 9.99 -8.06 11.61
C LYS A 511 11.38 -7.74 12.15
N PRO A 512 11.50 -7.10 13.33
CA PRO A 512 12.78 -6.74 13.92
C PRO A 512 13.67 -7.96 14.16
N SER A 513 14.97 -7.80 13.95
CA SER A 513 15.96 -8.80 14.35
C SER A 513 16.06 -8.87 15.88
N GLN A 514 16.22 -10.04 16.44
CA GLN A 514 16.28 -10.26 17.87
C GLN A 514 17.52 -11.08 18.28
N ILE A 515 18.07 -10.77 19.45
CA ILE A 515 19.18 -11.54 20.08
C ILE A 515 18.62 -12.80 20.73
N SER A 516 17.53 -12.64 21.47
CA SER A 516 16.75 -13.67 22.13
C SER A 516 15.31 -13.19 22.29
N THR A 517 14.43 -14.01 22.85
CA THR A 517 13.03 -13.66 23.09
C THR A 517 12.86 -12.46 24.02
N ASP A 518 13.75 -12.27 24.99
CA ASP A 518 13.74 -11.15 25.95
C ASP A 518 14.88 -10.14 25.77
N GLY A 519 15.70 -10.31 24.72
CA GLY A 519 16.86 -9.47 24.41
C GLY A 519 18.08 -9.71 25.30
N LYS A 520 18.07 -10.78 26.12
CA LYS A 520 19.15 -11.10 27.08
C LYS A 520 19.75 -12.48 26.80
N LEU A 521 20.98 -12.67 27.26
CA LEU A 521 21.66 -13.95 27.21
C LEU A 521 21.80 -14.48 28.64
N GLY A 522 20.87 -15.35 29.05
CA GLY A 522 20.70 -15.79 30.43
C GLY A 522 21.69 -16.87 30.89
N SER A 523 22.44 -17.51 29.98
CA SER A 523 23.39 -18.55 30.26
C SER A 523 24.65 -18.48 29.37
N LEU A 524 25.74 -19.08 29.84
CA LEU A 524 26.97 -19.18 29.06
C LEU A 524 26.79 -20.02 27.78
N GLY A 525 25.91 -21.03 27.81
CA GLY A 525 25.57 -21.82 26.62
C GLY A 525 24.82 -20.99 25.58
N GLN A 526 23.83 -20.17 26.01
CA GLN A 526 23.11 -19.26 25.13
C GLN A 526 24.05 -18.20 24.52
N LEU A 527 24.97 -17.64 25.31
CA LEU A 527 26.01 -16.72 24.81
C LEU A 527 26.89 -17.41 23.74
N ALA A 528 27.29 -18.64 23.99
CA ALA A 528 28.08 -19.42 23.04
C ALA A 528 27.35 -19.65 21.73
N ASP A 529 26.07 -20.12 21.76
CA ASP A 529 25.26 -20.37 20.57
C ASP A 529 24.99 -19.10 19.78
N THR A 530 24.65 -18.01 20.48
CA THR A 530 24.37 -16.71 19.85
C THR A 530 25.60 -16.16 19.11
N SER A 531 26.82 -16.45 19.58
CA SER A 531 28.07 -15.97 18.96
C SER A 531 28.30 -16.45 17.52
N PHE A 532 27.65 -17.52 17.12
CA PHE A 532 27.68 -18.03 15.74
C PHE A 532 26.30 -18.12 15.09
N GLY A 533 25.34 -17.30 15.59
CA GLY A 533 24.05 -17.09 14.97
C GLY A 533 23.02 -18.20 15.18
N GLN A 534 23.15 -18.93 16.30
CA GLN A 534 22.25 -20.01 16.71
C GLN A 534 21.43 -19.61 17.96
N GLY A 535 20.71 -20.56 18.53
CA GLY A 535 19.88 -20.33 19.72
C GLY A 535 18.58 -19.59 19.37
N GLU A 536 18.25 -18.57 20.13
CA GLU A 536 17.02 -17.77 19.93
C GLU A 536 17.22 -16.55 19.01
N MET A 537 18.43 -16.38 18.48
CA MET A 537 18.75 -15.27 17.59
C MET A 537 18.03 -15.42 16.25
N LEU A 538 17.39 -14.34 15.83
CA LEU A 538 16.71 -14.26 14.54
C LEU A 538 17.07 -12.94 13.84
N THR A 539 17.28 -12.98 12.53
CA THR A 539 17.67 -11.81 11.74
C THR A 539 16.77 -11.68 10.51
N ASN A 540 16.35 -10.45 10.23
CA ASN A 540 15.69 -10.11 8.97
C ASN A 540 16.73 -10.04 7.84
N ILE A 541 16.38 -10.45 6.62
CA ILE A 541 17.32 -10.52 5.50
C ILE A 541 17.82 -9.13 5.05
N VAL A 542 16.98 -8.10 5.13
CA VAL A 542 17.35 -6.70 4.85
C VAL A 542 18.37 -6.23 5.86
N HIS A 543 18.10 -6.46 7.16
CA HIS A 543 19.04 -6.12 8.22
C HIS A 543 20.35 -6.86 8.07
N LEU A 544 20.30 -8.17 7.72
CA LEU A 544 21.52 -8.97 7.48
C LEU A 544 22.38 -8.40 6.35
N ALA A 545 21.75 -7.99 5.23
CA ALA A 545 22.46 -7.35 4.12
C ALA A 545 23.10 -6.02 4.56
N SER A 546 22.34 -5.17 5.27
CA SER A 546 22.81 -3.86 5.76
C SER A 546 23.97 -4.00 6.76
N MET A 547 23.96 -5.01 7.63
CA MET A 547 25.09 -5.25 8.57
C MET A 547 26.42 -5.49 7.86
N TYR A 548 26.42 -6.01 6.64
CA TYR A 548 27.68 -6.22 5.89
C TYR A 548 28.21 -4.93 5.25
N GLU A 549 27.44 -3.85 5.23
CA GLU A 549 27.92 -2.53 4.78
C GLU A 549 29.17 -2.08 5.57
N VAL A 550 29.23 -2.38 6.88
CA VAL A 550 30.30 -1.95 7.77
C VAL A 550 31.69 -2.42 7.31
N PHE A 551 31.77 -3.52 6.58
CA PHE A 551 33.02 -4.05 6.05
C PHE A 551 33.51 -3.25 4.83
N ILE A 552 32.61 -2.52 4.16
CA ILE A 552 32.90 -1.74 2.94
C ILE A 552 33.08 -0.25 3.28
N THR A 553 32.33 0.24 4.26
CA THR A 553 32.21 1.64 4.65
C THR A 553 33.07 2.01 5.86
N ASP A 554 33.89 1.08 6.35
CA ASP A 554 34.69 1.24 7.56
C ASP A 554 33.84 1.62 8.79
N GLY A 555 32.76 0.84 9.00
CA GLY A 555 31.95 0.88 10.21
C GLY A 555 30.64 1.68 10.15
N VAL A 556 30.26 2.14 8.98
CA VAL A 556 28.97 2.84 8.78
C VAL A 556 27.94 1.86 8.21
N MET A 557 26.71 1.90 8.71
CA MET A 557 25.54 1.20 8.20
C MET A 557 24.48 2.24 7.83
N TYR A 558 23.95 2.17 6.60
CA TYR A 558 22.96 3.10 6.11
C TYR A 558 21.53 2.62 6.35
N LYS A 559 20.61 3.57 6.38
CA LYS A 559 19.18 3.30 6.46
C LYS A 559 18.72 2.66 5.15
N PRO A 560 18.14 1.45 5.18
CA PRO A 560 17.64 0.81 3.98
C PRO A 560 16.49 1.65 3.38
N THR A 561 16.61 2.01 2.10
CA THR A 561 15.72 2.92 1.38
C THR A 561 15.10 2.20 0.19
N LEU A 562 13.77 2.34 0.00
CA LEU A 562 13.02 1.68 -1.07
C LEU A 562 12.42 2.67 -2.08
N LEU A 563 12.02 3.87 -1.64
CA LEU A 563 11.48 4.88 -2.55
C LEU A 563 12.62 5.74 -3.11
N LEU A 564 12.69 5.86 -4.43
CA LEU A 564 13.77 6.61 -5.08
C LEU A 564 13.76 8.12 -4.73
N ALA A 565 12.58 8.64 -4.33
CA ALA A 565 12.40 10.02 -3.89
C ALA A 565 12.89 10.28 -2.45
N ASP A 566 13.13 9.22 -1.65
CA ASP A 566 13.63 9.36 -0.30
C ASP A 566 15.11 9.77 -0.31
N GLU A 567 15.55 10.45 0.75
CA GLU A 567 16.95 10.83 0.92
C GLU A 567 17.79 9.57 1.14
N LYS A 568 18.73 9.34 0.23
CA LYS A 568 19.67 8.23 0.28
C LYS A 568 20.94 8.58 1.07
N GLY A 569 21.65 7.54 1.53
CA GLY A 569 22.89 7.72 2.29
C GLY A 569 22.66 8.24 3.71
N GLN A 570 21.43 8.16 4.24
CA GLN A 570 21.17 8.46 5.64
C GLN A 570 21.83 7.38 6.53
N VAL A 571 22.68 7.82 7.46
CA VAL A 571 23.34 6.92 8.40
C VAL A 571 22.29 6.34 9.37
N TRP A 572 22.22 5.02 9.47
CA TRP A 572 21.45 4.31 10.51
C TRP A 572 22.32 4.08 11.74
N LYS A 573 23.52 3.54 11.55
CA LYS A 573 24.50 3.26 12.62
C LYS A 573 25.89 3.70 12.16
N ASP A 574 26.71 4.13 13.11
CA ASP A 574 28.06 4.63 12.84
C ASP A 574 29.04 4.17 13.93
N GLY A 575 30.32 4.13 13.59
CA GLY A 575 31.37 3.76 14.54
C GLY A 575 31.34 2.30 14.96
N LEU A 576 30.73 1.43 14.13
CA LEU A 576 30.61 -0.01 14.45
C LEU A 576 31.90 -0.79 14.24
N LEU A 577 32.80 -0.28 13.40
CA LEU A 577 34.07 -0.94 13.03
C LEU A 577 35.08 0.11 12.57
N SER A 578 36.29 0.01 13.09
CA SER A 578 37.40 0.84 12.62
C SER A 578 37.91 0.42 11.24
N ALA A 579 38.49 1.34 10.47
CA ALA A 579 39.02 1.06 9.14
C ALA A 579 40.09 -0.06 9.15
N GLU A 580 40.92 -0.12 10.21
CA GLU A 580 41.94 -1.14 10.40
C GLU A 580 41.28 -2.53 10.55
N ASN A 581 40.29 -2.65 11.44
CA ASN A 581 39.58 -3.90 11.70
C ASN A 581 38.71 -4.31 10.50
N ALA A 582 38.10 -3.35 9.79
CA ALA A 582 37.38 -3.60 8.54
C ALA A 582 38.28 -4.22 7.46
N ALA A 583 39.51 -3.74 7.31
CA ALA A 583 40.47 -4.28 6.34
C ALA A 583 40.84 -5.74 6.65
N ILE A 584 41.04 -6.09 7.94
CA ILE A 584 41.28 -7.46 8.36
C ILE A 584 40.11 -8.37 8.03
N LEU A 585 38.88 -7.93 8.34
CA LEU A 585 37.67 -8.72 8.08
C LEU A 585 37.38 -8.83 6.58
N ARG A 586 37.59 -7.82 5.76
CA ARG A 586 37.50 -7.91 4.28
C ARG A 586 38.43 -9.00 3.73
N THR A 587 39.68 -9.00 4.20
CA THR A 587 40.64 -10.02 3.78
C THR A 587 40.19 -11.42 4.17
N SER A 588 39.71 -11.59 5.39
CA SER A 588 39.24 -12.90 5.88
C SER A 588 37.98 -13.36 5.13
N LEU A 589 37.04 -12.45 4.84
CA LEU A 589 35.83 -12.75 4.04
C LEU A 589 36.16 -13.13 2.58
N ARG A 590 37.20 -12.53 1.99
CA ARG A 590 37.73 -12.99 0.69
C ARG A 590 38.28 -14.42 0.80
N ASN A 591 39.06 -14.70 1.84
CA ASN A 591 39.64 -16.03 2.06
C ASN A 591 38.58 -17.11 2.32
N VAL A 592 37.42 -16.78 2.89
CA VAL A 592 36.28 -17.71 2.99
C VAL A 592 35.84 -18.22 1.61
N VAL A 593 35.87 -17.36 0.59
CA VAL A 593 35.49 -17.72 -0.79
C VAL A 593 36.63 -18.45 -1.51
N VAL A 594 37.88 -18.08 -1.25
CA VAL A 594 39.05 -18.69 -1.93
C VAL A 594 39.37 -20.05 -1.35
N ASP A 595 39.47 -20.17 -0.01
CA ASP A 595 40.04 -21.30 0.68
C ASP A 595 39.02 -22.01 1.61
N GLY A 596 37.83 -21.44 1.78
CA GLY A 596 36.82 -21.93 2.72
C GLY A 596 35.67 -22.71 2.07
N TYR A 597 34.48 -22.61 2.69
CA TYR A 597 33.28 -23.34 2.29
C TYR A 597 32.33 -22.52 1.41
N ALA A 598 32.86 -21.58 0.63
CA ALA A 598 32.16 -20.84 -0.40
C ALA A 598 32.91 -20.87 -1.74
N GLN A 599 33.66 -21.93 -2.00
CA GLN A 599 34.47 -22.06 -3.24
C GLN A 599 33.62 -22.08 -4.50
N GLU A 600 32.36 -22.48 -4.41
CA GLU A 600 31.34 -22.40 -5.47
C GLU A 600 31.12 -20.96 -5.95
N ALA A 601 31.37 -19.99 -5.08
CA ALA A 601 31.30 -18.54 -5.41
C ALA A 601 32.69 -17.96 -5.80
N ASN A 602 33.73 -18.76 -5.96
CA ASN A 602 35.04 -18.26 -6.38
C ASN A 602 35.14 -18.05 -7.90
N LEU A 603 34.52 -17.00 -8.37
CA LEU A 603 34.45 -16.66 -9.79
C LEU A 603 35.80 -16.13 -10.30
N PRO A 604 36.28 -16.57 -11.49
CA PRO A 604 37.59 -16.19 -12.01
C PRO A 604 37.73 -14.67 -12.31
N SER A 605 36.63 -14.02 -12.67
CA SER A 605 36.61 -12.60 -13.09
C SER A 605 36.02 -11.66 -12.05
N ILE A 606 35.45 -12.19 -10.96
CA ILE A 606 34.74 -11.42 -9.94
C ILE A 606 35.20 -11.87 -8.57
N PRO A 607 36.08 -11.08 -7.90
CA PRO A 607 36.61 -11.47 -6.60
C PRO A 607 35.57 -11.28 -5.50
N LEU A 608 34.68 -12.27 -5.31
CA LEU A 608 33.67 -12.22 -4.26
C LEU A 608 34.33 -12.42 -2.88
N ALA A 609 33.85 -11.66 -1.90
CA ALA A 609 34.07 -11.83 -0.49
C ALA A 609 32.73 -12.08 0.21
N GLY A 610 32.67 -12.95 1.20
CA GLY A 610 31.41 -13.27 1.84
C GLY A 610 31.50 -14.33 2.92
N LYS A 611 30.33 -14.71 3.44
CA LYS A 611 30.23 -15.75 4.48
C LYS A 611 29.01 -16.62 4.25
N THR A 612 29.23 -17.94 4.28
CA THR A 612 28.17 -18.94 4.33
C THR A 612 27.61 -19.10 5.74
N GLY A 613 26.35 -19.51 5.82
CA GLY A 613 25.71 -19.87 7.08
C GLY A 613 24.79 -21.06 6.90
N THR A 614 24.74 -21.93 7.89
CA THR A 614 23.76 -23.02 7.95
C THR A 614 23.12 -23.02 9.31
N THR A 615 21.80 -23.18 9.35
CA THR A 615 21.02 -23.23 10.59
C THR A 615 20.15 -24.46 10.59
N GLU A 616 20.27 -25.30 11.62
CA GLU A 616 19.39 -26.45 11.80
C GLU A 616 18.11 -26.07 12.50
N LEU A 617 16.98 -26.49 11.94
CA LEU A 617 15.65 -26.36 12.54
C LEU A 617 15.29 -27.70 13.13
N LYS A 618 15.57 -27.91 14.44
CA LYS A 618 15.26 -29.15 15.16
C LYS A 618 14.09 -28.93 16.11
N ALA A 619 13.07 -29.77 15.99
CA ALA A 619 12.12 -29.94 17.08
C ALA A 619 12.76 -30.77 18.21
N ALA A 620 12.33 -30.57 19.45
CA ALA A 620 12.88 -31.32 20.59
C ALA A 620 12.69 -32.82 20.39
N GLY A 621 13.80 -33.56 20.25
CA GLY A 621 13.83 -35.02 20.08
C GLY A 621 14.08 -35.52 18.65
N GLU A 622 14.22 -34.65 17.66
CA GLU A 622 14.60 -35.01 16.29
C GLU A 622 16.12 -35.25 16.18
N VAL A 623 16.50 -36.25 15.39
CA VAL A 623 17.91 -36.59 15.16
C VAL A 623 18.46 -35.76 14.01
N ASP A 624 17.69 -35.58 12.93
CA ASP A 624 18.05 -34.80 11.76
C ASP A 624 16.98 -33.73 11.54
N GLY A 625 17.37 -32.43 11.54
CA GLY A 625 16.50 -31.29 11.29
C GLY A 625 16.66 -30.73 9.90
N LYS A 626 15.62 -30.05 9.39
CA LYS A 626 15.73 -29.25 8.19
C LYS A 626 16.78 -28.16 8.36
N GLN A 627 17.47 -27.81 7.28
CA GLN A 627 18.53 -26.81 7.31
C GLN A 627 18.21 -25.64 6.40
N ASN A 628 18.34 -24.43 6.92
CA ASN A 628 18.37 -23.24 6.09
C ASN A 628 19.81 -22.88 5.76
N GLY A 629 20.10 -22.69 4.48
CA GLY A 629 21.39 -22.25 3.99
C GLY A 629 21.38 -20.76 3.72
N PHE A 630 22.49 -20.09 4.03
CA PHE A 630 22.69 -18.67 3.80
C PHE A 630 23.99 -18.42 3.05
N PHE A 631 24.01 -17.36 2.25
CA PHE A 631 25.23 -16.75 1.77
C PHE A 631 25.07 -15.23 1.69
N VAL A 632 26.02 -14.50 2.26
CA VAL A 632 26.09 -13.03 2.12
C VAL A 632 27.43 -12.70 1.46
N ALA A 633 27.37 -11.97 0.34
CA ALA A 633 28.56 -11.67 -0.44
C ALA A 633 28.51 -10.29 -1.13
N TYR A 634 29.69 -9.84 -1.52
CA TYR A 634 29.91 -8.64 -2.32
C TYR A 634 31.18 -8.79 -3.16
N ASN A 635 31.30 -8.00 -4.24
CA ASN A 635 32.56 -7.90 -5.00
C ASN A 635 33.58 -7.11 -4.18
N SER A 636 34.71 -7.71 -3.80
CA SER A 636 35.71 -7.11 -2.90
C SER A 636 36.51 -5.97 -3.52
N GLU A 637 36.60 -5.89 -4.86
CA GLU A 637 37.30 -4.84 -5.58
C GLU A 637 36.37 -3.69 -6.00
N ASN A 638 35.12 -4.02 -6.41
CA ASN A 638 34.13 -3.04 -6.82
C ASN A 638 32.75 -3.39 -6.22
N PRO A 639 32.51 -3.06 -4.95
CA PRO A 639 31.25 -3.40 -4.29
C PRO A 639 30.12 -2.49 -4.77
N THR A 640 29.40 -2.92 -5.81
CA THR A 640 28.21 -2.24 -6.34
C THR A 640 26.96 -2.62 -5.56
N PHE A 641 26.93 -3.83 -5.01
CA PHE A 641 25.88 -4.29 -4.09
C PHE A 641 26.42 -5.38 -3.14
N ILE A 642 25.73 -5.51 -2.01
CA ILE A 642 25.82 -6.65 -1.10
C ILE A 642 24.57 -7.49 -1.35
N LEU A 643 24.72 -8.80 -1.60
CA LEU A 643 23.61 -9.75 -1.75
C LEU A 643 23.57 -10.68 -0.54
N ALA A 644 22.48 -10.69 0.19
CA ALA A 644 22.13 -11.70 1.17
C ALA A 644 21.09 -12.63 0.59
N MET A 645 21.33 -13.94 0.58
CA MET A 645 20.39 -14.97 0.10
C MET A 645 20.24 -16.07 1.13
N MET A 646 19.01 -16.52 1.33
CA MET A 646 18.66 -17.66 2.18
C MET A 646 17.74 -18.60 1.43
N ILE A 647 18.02 -19.90 1.52
CA ILE A 647 17.19 -21.00 0.99
C ILE A 647 16.83 -21.94 2.13
N GLU A 648 15.55 -22.31 2.22
CA GLU A 648 15.04 -23.28 3.19
C GLU A 648 15.32 -24.72 2.74
N SER A 649 15.48 -25.65 3.68
CA SER A 649 15.57 -27.10 3.43
C SER A 649 16.67 -27.50 2.44
N VAL A 650 17.91 -27.03 2.69
CA VAL A 650 19.08 -27.27 1.81
C VAL A 650 19.90 -28.55 2.19
N GLU A 651 19.44 -29.32 3.18
CA GLU A 651 20.15 -30.49 3.73
C GLU A 651 20.54 -31.51 2.65
N ASP A 652 19.68 -31.71 1.66
CA ASP A 652 19.90 -32.67 0.57
C ASP A 652 20.62 -32.05 -0.65
N ASN A 653 20.78 -30.71 -0.68
CA ASN A 653 21.33 -29.98 -1.82
C ASN A 653 22.78 -29.50 -1.62
N GLY A 654 23.45 -29.91 -0.53
CA GLY A 654 24.82 -29.49 -0.22
C GLY A 654 24.91 -28.29 0.75
N GLY A 655 23.82 -27.94 1.43
CA GLY A 655 23.82 -26.94 2.48
C GLY A 655 24.06 -25.51 1.96
N SER A 656 24.85 -24.75 2.71
CA SER A 656 25.13 -23.33 2.34
C SER A 656 26.05 -23.17 1.13
N ALA A 657 26.78 -24.20 0.70
CA ALA A 657 27.57 -24.18 -0.53
C ALA A 657 26.67 -24.07 -1.76
N TYR A 658 25.54 -24.77 -1.75
CA TYR A 658 24.50 -24.61 -2.79
C TYR A 658 23.98 -23.18 -2.88
N VAL A 659 23.74 -22.52 -1.73
CA VAL A 659 23.29 -21.11 -1.74
C VAL A 659 24.39 -20.18 -2.27
N ALA A 660 25.66 -20.48 -2.00
CA ALA A 660 26.79 -19.74 -2.58
C ALA A 660 26.85 -19.88 -4.11
N GLU A 661 26.60 -21.09 -4.64
CA GLU A 661 26.44 -21.32 -6.09
C GLU A 661 25.32 -20.50 -6.69
N LEU A 662 24.11 -20.54 -6.10
CA LEU A 662 22.96 -19.77 -6.58
C LEU A 662 23.26 -18.26 -6.59
N ALA A 663 23.80 -17.73 -5.50
CA ALA A 663 24.13 -16.32 -5.37
C ALA A 663 25.23 -15.90 -6.38
N SER A 664 26.23 -16.75 -6.65
CA SER A 664 27.31 -16.45 -7.60
C SER A 664 26.78 -16.20 -9.01
N THR A 665 25.70 -16.88 -9.42
CA THR A 665 25.07 -16.67 -10.74
C THR A 665 24.47 -15.28 -10.90
N VAL A 666 24.05 -14.64 -9.78
CA VAL A 666 23.57 -13.27 -9.80
C VAL A 666 24.71 -12.30 -10.09
N PHE A 667 25.87 -12.48 -9.43
CA PHE A 667 27.06 -11.66 -9.66
C PHE A 667 27.62 -11.83 -11.08
N GLU A 668 27.59 -13.04 -11.64
CA GLU A 668 28.03 -13.27 -13.04
C GLU A 668 27.24 -12.47 -14.05
N LYS A 669 25.94 -12.26 -13.82
CA LYS A 669 25.05 -11.55 -14.75
C LYS A 669 25.02 -10.03 -14.54
N HIS A 670 25.36 -9.57 -13.34
CA HIS A 670 25.18 -8.15 -12.93
C HIS A 670 26.44 -7.50 -12.33
N ASN A 671 27.62 -7.89 -12.76
CA ASN A 671 28.87 -7.29 -12.25
C ASN A 671 29.35 -6.12 -13.14
#